data_acfd91154ce3554c226cd09b55deda13
#
_entry.id   acfd91154ce3554c226cd09b55deda13
#
_cell.length_a   1.000
_cell.length_b   1.000
_cell.length_c   1.000
_cell.angle_alpha   90.00
_cell.angle_beta   90.00
_cell.angle_gamma   90.00
#
_symmetry.space_group_name_H-M   'P 1'
#
loop_
_entity.id
_entity.type
_entity.pdbx_description
1 polymer ?
#
loop_
_entity_poly.entity_id
_entity_poly.type
_entity_poly.pdbx_seq_one_letter_code
_entity_poly.pdbx_strand_id
1 'polypeptide(L)'
;MSLEITLLNAMSGLQTSQQSLQTISNNIANVNTEGYSRKVVDQAARIIDGSGYGVEITRITRNVDDAVLKQLREETGSYSALEQKDSFLSQINQYFGRPEDNDSITHLIAELAAQFDAVAVTPETSANQYLTVNAATDVLNELKDLSDVIQDLRSDANAKITTAVTELNTALDTIVKNNYSIIEFVASDISTAELADQRDMALNKAAEIMDIKYYEKGDGSFTVFSGGGMTLVDGQKQTVSYAQPSTMTATLEYTATTATNYIAPGVTGHPVGGVPGIFVGDAASTTDITGSISSGRLKGLIDIRDTELPALQAQLDELAEKLKVEINAVHNKGAGYPPATSLTGDRYITSDTIFDGSGFIRVGIVNDSGVLQEDKIIDLSLPEGFADYESALFSSSSSDVITTAGTLTFTGVGASFTTTVAYTASQTLTSLAASINANGTLSGQGITASVVTEGSNYRLSINDAGDQTFDITETGNGTFLTDLVPKVRNMGNLVTGLSEMTNLTASINSSGRLSLAADNNYRVAINELTSSVSAAGDLSRGFSDFFGLNRLIDSSENHATYRSDLFTSSTSDVVTTAGSIQFSGNDGSAWSSTVSYTASQTLTSLATSINADSTLTTEGVSAEVVADGDGYRLEIKDASGDEFAMVETGSGTFLSDTNLRTERRALSGKLSVRSDIVEDPFLLSRGALQSNTWTSKNLNSDTTAFSGTTPTVSAGTLTFTLDASTTASVSYATSDTLTSLVTSINSNSTLSTANITAEVVINGSNYSLKIVDTDSDNFTLVDSGGLSVDVSQGVTIGDGSVAKDLAAEFNTSVNFLAAPADGGGLAAATTTFAEYSSTIISFSAARSLTVQSDLAFQESLKEELYNKNAAISGVNMDEELSNMIIFEQAYLASARIITVTQDMFKTLTDMVR
;
A
#
# COMPACT_ATOMS: atom_id res chain seq x y z
N MET A 1 42.22 -83.55 -8.60
CA MET A 1 42.27 -82.15 -7.91
C MET A 1 43.42 -82.32 -6.92
N SER A 2 44.34 -81.37 -6.88
CA SER A 2 45.37 -81.38 -5.86
C SER A 2 44.72 -81.04 -4.48
N LEU A 3 45.13 -81.67 -3.39
CA LEU A 3 44.70 -81.42 -2.02
C LEU A 3 44.86 -79.91 -1.70
N GLU A 4 45.88 -79.31 -2.26
CA GLU A 4 46.12 -77.81 -2.11
C GLU A 4 45.02 -76.93 -2.71
N ILE A 5 44.47 -77.26 -3.91
CA ILE A 5 43.36 -76.58 -4.48
C ILE A 5 42.09 -76.70 -3.59
N THR A 6 41.88 -77.91 -3.06
CA THR A 6 40.73 -78.13 -2.15
C THR A 6 40.88 -77.35 -0.89
N LEU A 7 42.07 -77.23 -0.33
CA LEU A 7 42.34 -76.40 0.86
C LEU A 7 42.14 -74.92 0.53
N LEU A 8 42.65 -74.41 -0.59
CA LEU A 8 42.49 -73.01 -1.03
C LEU A 8 41.02 -72.67 -1.27
N ASN A 9 40.26 -73.55 -1.92
CA ASN A 9 38.83 -73.39 -2.11
C ASN A 9 38.07 -73.35 -0.77
N ALA A 10 38.40 -74.21 0.19
CA ALA A 10 37.76 -74.21 1.46
C ALA A 10 38.12 -72.97 2.31
N MET A 11 39.40 -72.56 2.23
CA MET A 11 39.81 -71.27 2.92
C MET A 11 39.11 -70.07 2.37
N SER A 12 39.05 -69.98 1.02
CA SER A 12 38.33 -68.83 0.39
C SER A 12 36.81 -68.81 0.77
N GLY A 13 36.17 -69.99 0.75
CA GLY A 13 34.78 -70.16 1.15
C GLY A 13 34.54 -69.77 2.62
N LEU A 14 35.49 -70.17 3.52
CA LEU A 14 35.41 -69.80 4.94
C LEU A 14 35.57 -68.32 5.16
N GLN A 15 36.52 -67.64 4.54
CA GLN A 15 36.71 -66.20 4.58
C GLN A 15 35.51 -65.44 4.07
N THR A 16 34.97 -65.89 2.95
CA THR A 16 33.78 -65.25 2.36
C THR A 16 32.53 -65.39 3.23
N SER A 17 32.31 -66.60 3.80
CA SER A 17 31.22 -66.87 4.74
C SER A 17 31.36 -66.03 6.02
N GLN A 18 32.59 -65.88 6.53
CA GLN A 18 32.87 -65.08 7.70
C GLN A 18 32.53 -63.56 7.45
N GLN A 19 32.95 -63.04 6.31
CA GLN A 19 32.68 -61.66 5.95
C GLN A 19 31.16 -61.44 5.71
N SER A 20 30.47 -62.38 5.10
CA SER A 20 29.01 -62.34 4.93
C SER A 20 28.30 -62.40 6.26
N LEU A 21 28.70 -63.27 7.21
CA LEU A 21 28.14 -63.28 8.56
C LEU A 21 28.37 -61.97 9.30
N GLN A 22 29.54 -61.36 9.16
CA GLN A 22 29.84 -60.04 9.77
C GLN A 22 28.95 -58.98 9.16
N THR A 23 28.74 -58.92 7.85
CA THR A 23 27.87 -57.98 7.17
C THR A 23 26.42 -58.18 7.58
N ILE A 24 25.91 -59.40 7.64
CA ILE A 24 24.57 -59.76 8.14
C ILE A 24 24.41 -59.31 9.59
N SER A 25 25.37 -59.59 10.45
CA SER A 25 25.32 -59.15 11.85
C SER A 25 25.27 -57.62 11.97
N ASN A 26 26.02 -56.90 11.12
CA ASN A 26 25.94 -55.45 11.04
C ASN A 26 24.57 -54.97 10.53
N ASN A 27 23.99 -55.60 9.51
CA ASN A 27 22.65 -55.28 9.02
C ASN A 27 21.62 -55.46 10.12
N ILE A 28 21.64 -56.59 10.85
CA ILE A 28 20.71 -56.87 11.97
C ILE A 28 20.87 -55.83 13.09
N ALA A 29 22.13 -55.50 13.47
CA ALA A 29 22.38 -54.53 14.52
C ALA A 29 21.90 -53.13 14.18
N ASN A 30 21.87 -52.76 12.88
CA ASN A 30 21.50 -51.44 12.41
C ASN A 30 20.09 -51.38 11.77
N VAL A 31 19.23 -52.39 11.94
CA VAL A 31 17.88 -52.44 11.36
C VAL A 31 17.01 -51.22 11.70
N ASN A 32 17.21 -50.61 12.88
CA ASN A 32 16.50 -49.42 13.33
C ASN A 32 17.38 -48.15 13.25
N THR A 33 18.54 -48.18 12.62
CA THR A 33 19.40 -47.00 12.47
C THR A 33 18.95 -46.21 11.26
N GLU A 34 18.56 -44.96 11.46
CA GLU A 34 18.12 -44.07 10.40
C GLU A 34 19.22 -43.89 9.35
N GLY A 35 18.86 -43.96 8.07
CA GLY A 35 19.78 -43.76 6.95
C GLY A 35 20.67 -44.97 6.66
N TYR A 36 20.58 -46.06 7.43
CA TYR A 36 21.34 -47.29 7.16
C TYR A 36 20.72 -48.06 5.99
N SER A 37 21.52 -48.35 4.97
CA SER A 37 21.14 -49.20 3.86
C SER A 37 21.66 -50.61 4.07
N ARG A 38 20.88 -51.62 3.62
CA ARG A 38 21.28 -53.03 3.62
C ARG A 38 22.54 -53.22 2.82
N LYS A 39 23.54 -53.87 3.41
CA LYS A 39 24.81 -54.17 2.75
C LYS A 39 24.85 -55.62 2.34
N VAL A 40 25.43 -55.87 1.15
CA VAL A 40 25.55 -57.20 0.53
C VAL A 40 26.99 -57.42 0.14
N VAL A 41 27.48 -58.61 0.38
CA VAL A 41 28.83 -59.06 -0.02
C VAL A 41 28.76 -59.60 -1.46
N ASP A 42 29.33 -58.91 -2.40
CA ASP A 42 29.44 -59.36 -3.78
C ASP A 42 30.56 -60.38 -3.89
N GLN A 43 30.27 -61.55 -4.45
CA GLN A 43 31.20 -62.69 -4.59
C GLN A 43 31.41 -63.02 -6.04
N ALA A 44 32.64 -63.34 -6.38
CA ALA A 44 33.00 -63.82 -7.72
C ALA A 44 33.82 -65.14 -7.66
N ALA A 45 33.70 -65.99 -8.64
CA ALA A 45 34.53 -67.13 -8.75
C ALA A 45 35.98 -66.73 -9.06
N ARG A 46 36.94 -67.17 -8.22
CA ARG A 46 38.38 -66.98 -8.46
C ARG A 46 38.85 -68.01 -9.44
N ILE A 47 39.21 -67.57 -10.64
CA ILE A 47 39.70 -68.46 -11.69
C ILE A 47 41.14 -68.05 -12.03
N ILE A 48 42.07 -69.06 -11.95
CA ILE A 48 43.50 -68.96 -12.35
C ILE A 48 43.79 -70.01 -13.36
N ASP A 49 44.33 -69.63 -14.50
CA ASP A 49 44.65 -70.52 -15.62
C ASP A 49 43.52 -71.47 -16.03
N GLY A 50 42.26 -70.96 -16.04
CA GLY A 50 41.08 -71.77 -16.42
C GLY A 50 40.58 -72.74 -15.36
N SER A 51 41.19 -72.78 -14.19
CA SER A 51 40.80 -73.62 -13.06
C SER A 51 40.20 -72.78 -11.92
N GLY A 52 39.15 -73.30 -11.24
CA GLY A 52 38.52 -72.63 -10.10
C GLY A 52 39.37 -72.73 -8.83
N TYR A 53 39.72 -71.59 -8.23
CA TYR A 53 40.52 -71.54 -7.00
C TYR A 53 39.65 -70.96 -5.83
N GLY A 54 38.35 -71.21 -5.89
CA GLY A 54 37.38 -70.81 -4.86
C GLY A 54 36.60 -69.52 -5.21
N VAL A 55 36.28 -68.82 -4.21
CA VAL A 55 35.46 -67.57 -4.28
C VAL A 55 36.28 -66.43 -3.71
N GLU A 56 36.14 -65.26 -4.29
CA GLU A 56 36.70 -64.01 -3.78
C GLU A 56 35.62 -63.01 -3.57
N ILE A 57 35.80 -62.14 -2.55
CA ILE A 57 34.94 -61.02 -2.31
C ILE A 57 35.37 -59.86 -3.22
N THR A 58 34.51 -59.45 -4.11
CA THR A 58 34.83 -58.36 -5.02
C THR A 58 34.63 -57.01 -4.34
N ARG A 59 33.53 -56.86 -3.58
CA ARG A 59 33.22 -55.64 -2.80
C ARG A 59 32.05 -55.89 -1.85
N ILE A 60 31.80 -54.92 -0.94
CA ILE A 60 30.58 -54.81 -0.18
C ILE A 60 29.80 -53.66 -0.75
N THR A 61 28.61 -53.92 -1.28
CA THR A 61 27.74 -52.96 -1.92
C THR A 61 26.55 -52.65 -1.04
N ARG A 62 25.90 -51.50 -1.30
CA ARG A 62 24.63 -51.15 -0.71
C ARG A 62 23.52 -51.60 -1.64
N ASN A 63 22.41 -52.06 -1.06
CA ASN A 63 21.20 -52.34 -1.81
C ASN A 63 20.32 -51.08 -1.87
N VAL A 64 20.56 -50.22 -2.85
CA VAL A 64 19.83 -48.94 -3.00
C VAL A 64 19.39 -48.80 -4.44
N ASP A 65 18.25 -48.12 -4.62
CA ASP A 65 17.77 -47.66 -5.93
C ASP A 65 17.91 -46.13 -6.01
N ASP A 66 18.93 -45.69 -6.75
CA ASP A 66 19.28 -44.27 -6.89
C ASP A 66 18.16 -43.45 -7.56
N ALA A 67 17.33 -44.05 -8.41
CA ALA A 67 16.19 -43.36 -9.03
C ALA A 67 15.10 -43.11 -8.01
N VAL A 68 14.77 -44.09 -7.15
CA VAL A 68 13.80 -43.92 -6.06
C VAL A 68 14.31 -42.94 -5.02
N LEU A 69 15.59 -43.01 -4.64
CA LEU A 69 16.21 -42.06 -3.72
C LEU A 69 16.16 -40.62 -4.27
N LYS A 70 16.46 -40.42 -5.54
CA LYS A 70 16.39 -39.12 -6.19
C LYS A 70 14.98 -38.58 -6.16
N GLN A 71 13.99 -39.38 -6.55
CA GLN A 71 12.58 -38.96 -6.52
C GLN A 71 12.11 -38.66 -5.10
N LEU A 72 12.49 -39.49 -4.11
CA LEU A 72 12.16 -39.25 -2.69
C LEU A 72 12.71 -37.92 -2.21
N ARG A 73 13.93 -37.53 -2.62
CA ARG A 73 14.55 -36.25 -2.28
C ARG A 73 13.78 -35.06 -2.89
N GLU A 74 13.39 -35.19 -4.18
CA GLU A 74 12.59 -34.18 -4.88
C GLU A 74 11.23 -33.95 -4.18
N GLU A 75 10.52 -35.06 -3.85
CA GLU A 75 9.22 -34.94 -3.17
C GLU A 75 9.33 -34.50 -1.70
N THR A 76 10.42 -34.88 -1.01
CA THR A 76 10.71 -34.38 0.34
C THR A 76 10.93 -32.87 0.33
N GLY A 77 11.61 -32.34 -0.68
CA GLY A 77 11.76 -30.89 -0.86
C GLY A 77 10.41 -30.19 -1.09
N SER A 78 9.58 -30.76 -1.98
CA SER A 78 8.23 -30.22 -2.25
C SER A 78 7.34 -30.24 -1.00
N TYR A 79 7.35 -31.35 -0.25
CA TYR A 79 6.65 -31.46 1.03
C TYR A 79 7.12 -30.41 2.04
N SER A 80 8.44 -30.24 2.19
CA SER A 80 8.99 -29.29 3.17
C SER A 80 8.67 -27.83 2.83
N ALA A 81 8.55 -27.47 1.55
CA ALA A 81 8.10 -26.15 1.13
C ALA A 81 6.63 -25.89 1.53
N LEU A 82 5.74 -26.85 1.26
CA LEU A 82 4.32 -26.76 1.60
C LEU A 82 4.09 -26.78 3.12
N GLU A 83 4.84 -27.58 3.86
CA GLU A 83 4.78 -27.63 5.33
C GLU A 83 5.08 -26.26 5.96
N GLN A 84 6.09 -25.56 5.45
CA GLN A 84 6.36 -24.19 5.92
C GLN A 84 5.22 -23.25 5.57
N LYS A 85 4.71 -23.28 4.34
CA LYS A 85 3.58 -22.45 3.93
C LYS A 85 2.34 -22.70 4.79
N ASP A 86 1.98 -23.95 5.01
CA ASP A 86 0.82 -24.32 5.83
C ASP A 86 0.98 -23.81 7.27
N SER A 87 2.17 -23.96 7.85
CA SER A 87 2.46 -23.49 9.20
C SER A 87 2.20 -21.99 9.37
N PHE A 88 2.64 -21.16 8.43
CA PHE A 88 2.46 -19.71 8.48
C PHE A 88 1.04 -19.27 8.12
N LEU A 89 0.45 -19.86 7.07
CA LEU A 89 -0.91 -19.52 6.65
C LEU A 89 -1.95 -19.93 7.71
N SER A 90 -1.72 -21.03 8.41
CA SER A 90 -2.57 -21.43 9.53
C SER A 90 -2.47 -20.46 10.71
N GLN A 91 -1.27 -19.91 10.97
CA GLN A 91 -1.08 -18.91 12.02
C GLN A 91 -1.80 -17.62 11.65
N ILE A 92 -1.58 -17.06 10.44
CA ILE A 92 -2.22 -15.79 10.04
C ILE A 92 -3.74 -15.90 10.06
N ASN A 93 -4.32 -17.04 9.65
CA ASN A 93 -5.77 -17.26 9.70
C ASN A 93 -6.34 -17.23 11.13
N GLN A 94 -5.57 -17.56 12.15
CA GLN A 94 -6.03 -17.45 13.54
C GLN A 94 -6.15 -15.98 13.97
N TYR A 95 -5.30 -15.10 13.45
CA TYR A 95 -5.36 -13.67 13.73
C TYR A 95 -6.45 -12.95 12.92
N PHE A 96 -6.69 -13.36 11.69
CA PHE A 96 -7.79 -12.79 10.90
C PHE A 96 -9.17 -13.11 11.46
N GLY A 97 -9.28 -14.13 12.33
CA GLY A 97 -10.56 -14.56 12.92
C GLY A 97 -11.53 -15.12 11.89
N ARG A 98 -12.78 -15.20 12.27
CA ARG A 98 -13.89 -15.60 11.40
C ARG A 98 -14.87 -14.45 11.27
N PRO A 99 -15.49 -14.27 10.09
CA PRO A 99 -16.47 -13.19 9.90
C PRO A 99 -17.62 -13.16 10.92
N GLU A 100 -17.95 -14.33 11.48
CA GLU A 100 -18.95 -14.48 12.52
C GLU A 100 -18.46 -14.17 13.95
N ASP A 101 -17.18 -14.02 14.17
CA ASP A 101 -16.59 -13.66 15.46
C ASP A 101 -16.71 -12.14 15.66
N ASN A 102 -17.06 -11.71 16.87
CA ASN A 102 -17.31 -10.30 17.16
C ASN A 102 -16.05 -9.43 17.22
N ASP A 103 -14.90 -10.02 17.00
CA ASP A 103 -13.57 -9.37 17.01
C ASP A 103 -12.93 -9.30 15.62
N SER A 104 -13.58 -9.84 14.60
CA SER A 104 -13.07 -9.73 13.22
C SER A 104 -13.18 -8.29 12.69
N ILE A 105 -12.24 -7.88 11.83
CA ILE A 105 -12.26 -6.55 11.19
C ILE A 105 -13.61 -6.27 10.48
N THR A 106 -14.24 -7.28 9.91
CA THR A 106 -15.56 -7.16 9.28
C THR A 106 -16.64 -6.76 10.29
N HIS A 107 -16.64 -7.37 11.49
CA HIS A 107 -17.59 -7.04 12.54
C HIS A 107 -17.34 -5.63 13.08
N LEU A 108 -16.10 -5.26 13.33
CA LEU A 108 -15.74 -3.93 13.84
C LEU A 108 -16.14 -2.81 12.87
N ILE A 109 -16.00 -3.02 11.55
CA ILE A 109 -16.47 -2.07 10.53
C ILE A 109 -18.00 -1.92 10.58
N ALA A 110 -18.74 -3.02 10.72
CA ALA A 110 -20.20 -2.99 10.84
C ALA A 110 -20.64 -2.30 12.14
N GLU A 111 -19.93 -2.52 13.25
CA GLU A 111 -20.19 -1.84 14.53
C GLU A 111 -19.97 -0.34 14.42
N LEU A 112 -18.88 0.10 13.77
CA LEU A 112 -18.61 1.53 13.54
C LEU A 112 -19.75 2.19 12.74
N ALA A 113 -20.24 1.53 11.69
CA ALA A 113 -21.40 2.01 10.93
C ALA A 113 -22.65 2.16 11.83
N ALA A 114 -22.93 1.20 12.69
CA ALA A 114 -24.05 1.23 13.62
C ALA A 114 -23.91 2.36 14.67
N GLN A 115 -22.69 2.65 15.10
CA GLN A 115 -22.46 3.76 16.03
C GLN A 115 -22.68 5.13 15.36
N PHE A 116 -22.32 5.31 14.09
CA PHE A 116 -22.67 6.51 13.34
C PHE A 116 -24.20 6.65 13.16
N ASP A 117 -24.92 5.57 12.90
CA ASP A 117 -26.38 5.58 12.86
C ASP A 117 -26.97 6.02 14.22
N ALA A 118 -26.41 5.58 15.33
CA ALA A 118 -26.85 6.00 16.66
C ALA A 118 -26.61 7.49 16.91
N VAL A 119 -25.48 8.05 16.46
CA VAL A 119 -25.22 9.50 16.49
C VAL A 119 -26.15 10.26 15.55
N ALA A 120 -26.46 9.74 14.37
CA ALA A 120 -27.41 10.39 13.45
C ALA A 120 -28.83 10.54 14.04
N VAL A 121 -29.27 9.55 14.83
CA VAL A 121 -30.60 9.58 15.47
C VAL A 121 -30.65 10.50 16.69
N THR A 122 -29.59 10.54 17.47
CA THR A 122 -29.51 11.35 18.71
C THR A 122 -28.16 12.04 18.82
N PRO A 123 -27.90 13.06 17.96
CA PRO A 123 -26.60 13.70 17.86
C PRO A 123 -26.15 14.44 19.13
N GLU A 124 -27.09 14.84 19.99
CA GLU A 124 -26.83 15.50 21.28
C GLU A 124 -26.36 14.54 22.37
N THR A 125 -26.43 13.21 22.14
CA THR A 125 -26.12 12.21 23.18
C THR A 125 -24.60 11.95 23.20
N SER A 126 -23.93 12.46 24.21
CA SER A 126 -22.46 12.31 24.36
C SER A 126 -22.01 10.85 24.40
N ALA A 127 -22.80 9.96 25.01
CA ALA A 127 -22.46 8.53 25.07
C ALA A 127 -22.29 7.91 23.66
N ASN A 128 -23.15 8.26 22.70
CA ASN A 128 -23.04 7.75 21.34
C ASN A 128 -21.79 8.29 20.63
N GLN A 129 -21.42 9.55 20.86
CA GLN A 129 -20.20 10.13 20.31
C GLN A 129 -18.94 9.42 20.85
N TYR A 130 -18.88 9.16 22.17
CA TYR A 130 -17.80 8.38 22.77
C TYR A 130 -17.73 6.95 22.21
N LEU A 131 -18.87 6.27 22.06
CA LEU A 131 -18.92 4.93 21.50
C LEU A 131 -18.47 4.91 20.03
N THR A 132 -18.84 5.91 19.24
CA THR A 132 -18.41 6.02 17.84
C THR A 132 -16.89 6.21 17.71
N VAL A 133 -16.32 7.10 18.54
CA VAL A 133 -14.85 7.32 18.55
C VAL A 133 -14.12 6.06 19.00
N ASN A 134 -14.66 5.33 20.00
CA ASN A 134 -14.08 4.06 20.41
C ASN A 134 -14.18 3.02 19.28
N ALA A 135 -15.34 2.86 18.65
CA ALA A 135 -15.51 1.91 17.54
C ALA A 135 -14.58 2.25 16.35
N ALA A 136 -14.38 3.54 16.04
CA ALA A 136 -13.40 3.95 15.04
C ALA A 136 -11.97 3.57 15.46
N THR A 137 -11.64 3.77 16.74
CA THR A 137 -10.33 3.40 17.29
C THR A 137 -10.11 1.89 17.24
N ASP A 138 -11.15 1.08 17.53
CA ASP A 138 -11.07 -0.38 17.50
C ASP A 138 -10.83 -0.89 16.08
N VAL A 139 -11.50 -0.34 15.05
CA VAL A 139 -11.24 -0.67 13.64
C VAL A 139 -9.80 -0.38 13.25
N LEU A 140 -9.26 0.78 13.62
CA LEU A 140 -7.91 1.18 13.25
C LEU A 140 -6.84 0.39 14.01
N ASN A 141 -7.09 0.06 15.28
CA ASN A 141 -6.23 -0.81 16.07
C ASN A 141 -6.18 -2.22 15.47
N GLU A 142 -7.32 -2.79 15.06
CA GLU A 142 -7.36 -4.11 14.44
C GLU A 142 -6.57 -4.13 13.13
N LEU A 143 -6.70 -3.11 12.27
CA LEU A 143 -5.88 -2.97 11.06
C LEU A 143 -4.38 -2.93 11.38
N LYS A 144 -4.02 -2.19 12.42
CA LYS A 144 -2.65 -2.09 12.89
C LYS A 144 -2.14 -3.42 13.42
N ASP A 145 -2.89 -4.10 14.27
CA ASP A 145 -2.51 -5.36 14.88
C ASP A 145 -2.33 -6.45 13.83
N LEU A 146 -3.22 -6.52 12.82
CA LEU A 146 -3.09 -7.41 11.67
C LEU A 146 -1.83 -7.10 10.84
N SER A 147 -1.54 -5.83 10.60
CA SER A 147 -0.30 -5.40 9.92
C SER A 147 0.94 -5.80 10.71
N ASP A 148 0.96 -5.56 12.03
CA ASP A 148 2.07 -5.92 12.91
C ASP A 148 2.30 -7.43 12.92
N VAL A 149 1.24 -8.24 13.02
CA VAL A 149 1.32 -9.71 12.93
C VAL A 149 1.94 -10.17 11.60
N ILE A 150 1.55 -9.55 10.48
CA ILE A 150 2.17 -9.86 9.18
C ILE A 150 3.67 -9.60 9.20
N GLN A 151 4.12 -8.47 9.77
CA GLN A 151 5.56 -8.15 9.84
C GLN A 151 6.31 -9.07 10.81
N ASP A 152 5.69 -9.47 11.91
CA ASP A 152 6.26 -10.44 12.85
C ASP A 152 6.44 -11.81 12.20
N LEU A 153 5.44 -12.30 11.46
CA LEU A 153 5.54 -13.55 10.71
C LEU A 153 6.60 -13.47 9.58
N ARG A 154 6.71 -12.33 8.90
CA ARG A 154 7.80 -12.11 7.93
C ARG A 154 9.18 -12.16 8.59
N SER A 155 9.28 -11.59 9.80
CA SER A 155 10.52 -11.63 10.60
C SER A 155 10.87 -13.05 11.04
N ASP A 156 9.88 -13.84 11.46
CA ASP A 156 10.07 -15.26 11.83
C ASP A 156 10.52 -16.09 10.60
N ALA A 157 9.86 -15.92 9.44
CA ALA A 157 10.28 -16.55 8.19
C ALA A 157 11.73 -16.21 7.84
N ASN A 158 12.09 -14.93 8.00
CA ASN A 158 13.46 -14.44 7.78
C ASN A 158 14.50 -15.09 8.72
N ALA A 159 14.18 -15.26 10.01
CA ALA A 159 15.03 -15.95 10.96
C ALA A 159 15.18 -17.44 10.63
N LYS A 160 14.09 -18.10 10.20
CA LYS A 160 14.11 -19.50 9.76
C LYS A 160 14.91 -19.71 8.49
N ILE A 161 14.95 -18.74 7.55
CA ILE A 161 15.84 -18.75 6.38
C ILE A 161 17.31 -18.78 6.84
N THR A 162 17.68 -17.95 7.80
CA THR A 162 19.05 -17.93 8.36
C THR A 162 19.44 -19.28 8.94
N THR A 163 18.54 -19.89 9.69
CA THR A 163 18.74 -21.23 10.25
C THR A 163 18.88 -22.29 9.17
N ALA A 164 17.99 -22.27 8.15
CA ALA A 164 18.04 -23.23 7.05
C ALA A 164 19.33 -23.12 6.23
N VAL A 165 19.82 -21.91 5.97
CA VAL A 165 21.11 -21.69 5.29
C VAL A 165 22.27 -22.23 6.11
N THR A 166 22.24 -22.10 7.42
CA THR A 166 23.28 -22.67 8.32
C THR A 166 23.26 -24.20 8.29
N GLU A 167 22.08 -24.81 8.36
CA GLU A 167 21.90 -26.27 8.25
C GLU A 167 22.34 -26.78 6.89
N LEU A 168 22.03 -26.08 5.80
CA LEU A 168 22.48 -26.40 4.46
C LEU A 168 24.01 -26.45 4.37
N ASN A 169 24.68 -25.42 4.87
CA ASN A 169 26.14 -25.39 4.89
C ASN A 169 26.73 -26.57 5.66
N THR A 170 26.11 -26.98 6.78
CA THR A 170 26.53 -28.15 7.58
C THR A 170 26.37 -29.45 6.78
N ALA A 171 25.26 -29.59 6.05
CA ALA A 171 25.03 -30.75 5.18
C ALA A 171 26.06 -30.80 4.04
N LEU A 172 26.34 -29.64 3.40
CA LEU A 172 27.36 -29.55 2.35
C LEU A 172 28.77 -29.88 2.87
N ASP A 173 29.14 -29.46 4.08
CA ASP A 173 30.41 -29.83 4.72
C ASP A 173 30.51 -31.33 4.95
N THR A 174 29.42 -31.97 5.37
CA THR A 174 29.36 -33.43 5.55
C THR A 174 29.53 -34.18 4.25
N ILE A 175 28.91 -33.69 3.16
CA ILE A 175 29.07 -34.24 1.81
C ILE A 175 30.54 -34.14 1.37
N VAL A 176 31.16 -32.97 1.53
CA VAL A 176 32.58 -32.77 1.17
C VAL A 176 33.48 -33.71 1.94
N LYS A 177 33.31 -33.81 3.26
CA LYS A 177 34.08 -34.70 4.13
C LYS A 177 33.95 -36.16 3.69
N ASN A 178 32.74 -36.62 3.45
CA ASN A 178 32.50 -38.00 3.02
C ASN A 178 33.04 -38.25 1.59
N ASN A 179 32.96 -37.30 0.68
CA ASN A 179 33.58 -37.40 -0.64
C ASN A 179 35.08 -37.61 -0.56
N TYR A 180 35.80 -36.84 0.29
CA TYR A 180 37.23 -37.04 0.49
C TYR A 180 37.56 -38.44 1.01
N SER A 181 36.85 -38.90 2.05
CA SER A 181 37.05 -40.24 2.62
C SER A 181 36.70 -41.35 1.62
N ILE A 182 35.68 -41.17 0.80
CA ILE A 182 35.30 -42.14 -0.26
C ILE A 182 36.41 -42.24 -1.31
N ILE A 183 36.97 -41.13 -1.77
CA ILE A 183 38.10 -41.14 -2.73
C ILE A 183 39.29 -41.89 -2.16
N GLU A 184 39.65 -41.65 -0.90
CA GLU A 184 40.77 -42.35 -0.22
C GLU A 184 40.50 -43.85 -0.06
N PHE A 185 39.28 -44.25 0.31
CA PHE A 185 38.87 -45.64 0.49
C PHE A 185 38.78 -46.39 -0.82
N VAL A 186 38.26 -45.78 -1.90
CA VAL A 186 38.25 -46.32 -3.25
C VAL A 186 39.68 -46.57 -3.75
N ALA A 187 40.58 -45.59 -3.53
CA ALA A 187 42.00 -45.75 -3.91
C ALA A 187 42.73 -46.86 -3.13
N SER A 188 42.22 -47.21 -1.92
CA SER A 188 42.80 -48.23 -1.02
C SER A 188 42.06 -49.58 -1.08
N ASP A 189 41.08 -49.71 -1.96
CA ASP A 189 40.20 -50.89 -2.11
C ASP A 189 39.44 -51.25 -0.81
N ILE A 190 39.07 -50.24 -0.03
CA ILE A 190 38.28 -50.34 1.21
C ILE A 190 36.82 -50.06 0.88
N SER A 191 35.88 -50.74 1.59
CA SER A 191 34.45 -50.51 1.41
C SER A 191 34.04 -49.08 1.80
N THR A 192 33.31 -48.42 0.92
CA THR A 192 32.78 -47.05 1.12
C THR A 192 31.32 -47.04 1.57
N ALA A 193 30.72 -48.22 1.81
CA ALA A 193 29.26 -48.32 2.03
C ALA A 193 28.73 -47.47 3.20
N GLU A 194 29.44 -47.42 4.32
CA GLU A 194 29.03 -46.57 5.47
C GLU A 194 29.16 -45.08 5.21
N LEU A 195 30.24 -44.68 4.50
CA LEU A 195 30.46 -43.26 4.12
C LEU A 195 29.43 -42.80 3.10
N ALA A 196 29.01 -43.68 2.20
CA ALA A 196 27.95 -43.40 1.26
C ALA A 196 26.56 -43.22 1.92
N ASP A 197 26.26 -44.05 2.97
CA ASP A 197 25.05 -43.83 3.77
C ASP A 197 25.06 -42.47 4.46
N GLN A 198 26.18 -42.08 5.08
CA GLN A 198 26.33 -40.77 5.73
C GLN A 198 26.23 -39.61 4.73
N ARG A 199 26.78 -39.78 3.51
CA ARG A 199 26.64 -38.82 2.43
C ARG A 199 25.21 -38.71 1.95
N ASP A 200 24.48 -39.80 1.84
CA ASP A 200 23.06 -39.80 1.46
C ASP A 200 22.17 -39.12 2.48
N MET A 201 22.42 -39.30 3.79
CA MET A 201 21.73 -38.55 4.83
C MET A 201 21.97 -37.05 4.70
N ALA A 202 23.21 -36.63 4.40
CA ALA A 202 23.52 -35.21 4.20
C ALA A 202 22.87 -34.67 2.92
N LEU A 203 22.78 -35.47 1.84
CA LEU A 203 22.03 -35.10 0.64
C LEU A 203 20.53 -35.01 0.91
N ASN A 204 19.96 -35.94 1.69
CA ASN A 204 18.55 -35.87 2.09
C ASN A 204 18.27 -34.57 2.85
N LYS A 205 19.17 -34.21 3.81
CA LYS A 205 19.05 -32.97 4.54
C LYS A 205 19.17 -31.73 3.66
N ALA A 206 20.08 -31.72 2.72
CA ALA A 206 20.22 -30.64 1.75
C ALA A 206 18.97 -30.52 0.84
N ALA A 207 18.41 -31.67 0.38
CA ALA A 207 17.20 -31.70 -0.44
C ALA A 207 15.93 -31.27 0.33
N GLU A 208 15.84 -31.53 1.63
CA GLU A 208 14.80 -31.00 2.51
C GLU A 208 14.83 -29.45 2.57
N ILE A 209 16.05 -28.87 2.51
CA ILE A 209 16.25 -27.44 2.66
C ILE A 209 16.08 -26.69 1.35
N MET A 210 16.63 -27.21 0.26
CA MET A 210 16.51 -26.64 -1.08
C MET A 210 16.63 -27.70 -2.18
N ASP A 211 16.15 -27.39 -3.36
CA ASP A 211 16.30 -28.24 -4.53
C ASP A 211 17.75 -28.37 -4.93
N ILE A 212 18.23 -29.63 -5.02
CA ILE A 212 19.59 -29.96 -5.40
C ILE A 212 19.63 -30.98 -6.54
N LYS A 213 20.70 -30.91 -7.36
CA LYS A 213 21.06 -31.92 -8.35
C LYS A 213 22.45 -32.43 -8.04
N TYR A 214 22.71 -33.73 -8.26
CA TYR A 214 24.01 -34.32 -7.99
C TYR A 214 24.36 -35.37 -8.99
N TYR A 215 25.66 -35.56 -9.18
CA TYR A 215 26.23 -36.56 -10.10
C TYR A 215 27.43 -37.23 -9.45
N GLU A 216 27.54 -38.55 -9.63
CA GLU A 216 28.70 -39.34 -9.20
C GLU A 216 29.82 -39.24 -10.22
N LYS A 217 31.04 -38.99 -9.76
CA LYS A 217 32.27 -39.04 -10.54
C LYS A 217 32.87 -40.43 -10.55
N GLY A 218 33.77 -40.69 -11.49
CA GLY A 218 34.46 -41.99 -11.58
C GLY A 218 35.32 -42.37 -10.37
N ASP A 219 35.64 -41.43 -9.49
CA ASP A 219 36.34 -41.61 -8.22
C ASP A 219 35.41 -41.87 -7.02
N GLY A 220 34.09 -41.98 -7.27
CA GLY A 220 33.06 -42.21 -6.27
C GLY A 220 32.61 -40.94 -5.53
N SER A 221 33.19 -39.79 -5.82
CA SER A 221 32.76 -38.51 -5.23
C SER A 221 31.52 -37.96 -5.93
N PHE A 222 30.73 -37.15 -5.21
CA PHE A 222 29.58 -36.45 -5.78
C PHE A 222 29.89 -34.99 -5.99
N THR A 223 29.44 -34.44 -7.13
CA THR A 223 29.32 -33.02 -7.38
C THR A 223 27.86 -32.65 -7.14
N VAL A 224 27.62 -31.57 -6.39
CA VAL A 224 26.28 -31.10 -6.02
C VAL A 224 26.06 -29.71 -6.58
N PHE A 225 24.92 -29.51 -7.19
CA PHE A 225 24.45 -28.24 -7.75
C PHE A 225 23.13 -27.83 -7.11
N SER A 226 22.82 -26.50 -7.07
CA SER A 226 21.47 -26.04 -6.84
C SER A 226 20.54 -26.44 -7.98
N GLY A 227 19.24 -26.39 -7.78
CA GLY A 227 18.24 -26.60 -8.84
C GLY A 227 18.48 -25.75 -10.09
N GLY A 228 18.88 -24.46 -9.87
CA GLY A 228 19.29 -23.53 -10.92
C GLY A 228 20.66 -23.81 -11.58
N GLY A 229 21.39 -24.87 -11.16
CA GLY A 229 22.64 -25.27 -11.76
C GLY A 229 23.88 -24.61 -11.18
N MET A 230 23.78 -23.85 -10.10
CA MET A 230 24.93 -23.28 -9.40
C MET A 230 25.67 -24.37 -8.61
N THR A 231 26.99 -24.46 -8.76
CA THR A 231 27.80 -25.47 -8.05
C THR A 231 27.82 -25.18 -6.55
N LEU A 232 27.43 -26.17 -5.73
CA LEU A 232 27.49 -26.12 -4.27
C LEU A 232 28.67 -26.91 -3.71
N VAL A 233 28.96 -28.07 -4.32
CA VAL A 233 30.11 -28.93 -3.99
C VAL A 233 30.77 -29.43 -5.24
N ASP A 234 32.05 -29.17 -5.42
CA ASP A 234 32.92 -29.75 -6.42
C ASP A 234 34.36 -29.81 -5.89
N GLY A 235 34.69 -30.91 -5.22
CA GLY A 235 35.93 -31.04 -4.46
C GLY A 235 35.88 -30.21 -3.16
N GLN A 236 35.49 -28.95 -3.23
CA GLN A 236 35.30 -28.05 -2.08
C GLN A 236 33.85 -27.54 -2.03
N LYS A 237 33.43 -27.09 -0.85
CA LYS A 237 32.15 -26.43 -0.66
C LYS A 237 32.21 -24.99 -1.17
N GLN A 238 31.15 -24.55 -1.85
CA GLN A 238 30.84 -23.16 -2.01
C GLN A 238 29.94 -22.73 -0.83
N THR A 239 30.28 -21.64 -0.18
CA THR A 239 29.50 -21.17 0.97
C THR A 239 28.19 -20.57 0.50
N VAL A 240 27.09 -20.99 1.09
CA VAL A 240 25.78 -20.34 0.94
C VAL A 240 25.64 -19.31 2.05
N SER A 241 25.33 -18.07 1.70
CA SER A 241 25.24 -16.98 2.66
C SER A 241 23.90 -16.25 2.56
N TYR A 242 23.42 -15.80 3.69
CA TYR A 242 22.25 -14.95 3.84
C TYR A 242 22.52 -13.92 4.94
N ALA A 243 22.24 -12.65 4.65
CA ALA A 243 22.43 -11.55 5.62
C ALA A 243 21.05 -11.08 6.09
N GLN A 244 20.64 -11.52 7.24
CA GLN A 244 19.33 -11.15 7.82
C GLN A 244 19.25 -9.64 8.09
N PRO A 245 18.21 -8.91 7.61
CA PRO A 245 17.89 -7.56 8.05
C PRO A 245 17.64 -7.52 9.56
N SER A 246 18.02 -6.43 10.23
CA SER A 246 17.81 -6.27 11.67
C SER A 246 16.33 -6.14 12.07
N THR A 247 15.52 -5.57 11.18
CA THR A 247 14.07 -5.39 11.34
C THR A 247 13.39 -5.65 9.99
N MET A 248 12.23 -6.28 10.02
CA MET A 248 11.35 -6.39 8.86
C MET A 248 10.26 -5.32 8.96
N THR A 249 10.03 -4.60 7.88
CA THR A 249 8.94 -3.63 7.77
C THR A 249 8.16 -3.91 6.49
N ALA A 250 6.93 -3.41 6.39
CA ALA A 250 6.10 -3.60 5.21
C ALA A 250 6.70 -3.00 3.93
N THR A 251 7.61 -2.04 4.08
CA THR A 251 8.31 -1.39 2.95
C THR A 251 9.53 -2.15 2.47
N LEU A 252 9.99 -3.18 3.23
CA LEU A 252 11.14 -4.00 2.83
C LEU A 252 10.70 -5.08 1.85
N GLU A 253 11.25 -5.05 0.65
CA GLU A 253 11.00 -6.01 -0.42
C GLU A 253 12.29 -6.68 -0.87
N TYR A 254 12.17 -7.93 -1.35
CA TYR A 254 13.27 -8.59 -2.03
C TYR A 254 13.35 -8.08 -3.46
N THR A 255 14.51 -7.60 -3.85
CA THR A 255 14.81 -7.25 -5.23
C THR A 255 15.97 -8.13 -5.70
N ALA A 256 15.80 -8.81 -6.82
CA ALA A 256 16.85 -9.64 -7.40
C ALA A 256 18.11 -8.82 -7.65
N THR A 257 19.19 -9.20 -6.98
CA THR A 257 20.43 -8.45 -7.03
C THR A 257 21.31 -8.97 -8.16
N THR A 258 21.68 -8.11 -9.09
CA THR A 258 22.73 -8.43 -10.07
C THR A 258 24.10 -8.39 -9.38
N ALA A 259 25.04 -9.17 -9.83
CA ALA A 259 26.41 -9.24 -9.28
C ALA A 259 27.10 -7.85 -9.20
N THR A 260 26.65 -6.88 -10.00
CA THR A 260 27.14 -5.50 -9.98
C THR A 260 26.60 -4.66 -8.83
N ASN A 261 25.52 -5.09 -8.19
CA ASN A 261 24.81 -4.33 -7.15
C ASN A 261 24.95 -4.97 -5.75
N TYR A 262 25.61 -6.12 -5.64
CA TYR A 262 25.82 -6.75 -4.35
C TYR A 262 26.86 -5.98 -3.54
N ILE A 263 26.44 -5.46 -2.42
CA ILE A 263 27.31 -4.87 -1.40
C ILE A 263 27.24 -5.75 -0.16
N ALA A 264 28.39 -6.25 0.31
CA ALA A 264 28.44 -7.11 1.48
C ALA A 264 27.83 -6.43 2.71
N PRO A 265 27.12 -7.19 3.59
CA PRO A 265 26.57 -6.64 4.83
C PRO A 265 27.62 -5.89 5.65
N GLY A 266 27.30 -4.69 6.14
CA GLY A 266 28.18 -3.83 6.92
C GLY A 266 29.05 -2.88 6.11
N VAL A 267 28.92 -2.84 4.78
CA VAL A 267 29.55 -1.83 3.92
C VAL A 267 28.55 -0.71 3.66
N THR A 268 29.01 0.54 3.79
CA THR A 268 28.23 1.75 3.48
C THR A 268 27.81 1.70 2.00
N GLY A 269 26.52 1.75 1.72
CA GLY A 269 25.97 1.68 0.36
C GLY A 269 25.14 0.43 0.08
N HIS A 270 24.85 -0.40 1.08
CA HIS A 270 23.77 -1.38 0.97
C HIS A 270 22.50 -0.63 0.56
N PRO A 271 21.72 -1.10 -0.43
CA PRO A 271 20.44 -0.46 -0.72
C PRO A 271 19.64 -0.39 0.58
N VAL A 272 19.46 0.84 1.07
CA VAL A 272 18.69 1.09 2.28
C VAL A 272 17.25 0.70 1.95
N GLY A 273 16.76 -0.36 2.57
CA GLY A 273 15.36 -0.74 2.46
C GLY A 273 15.05 -2.06 1.73
N GLY A 274 16.05 -2.84 1.28
CA GLY A 274 15.81 -4.13 0.63
C GLY A 274 16.02 -5.35 1.54
N VAL A 275 15.33 -6.44 1.24
CA VAL A 275 15.62 -7.78 1.79
C VAL A 275 16.71 -8.42 0.91
N PRO A 276 17.87 -8.83 1.48
CA PRO A 276 18.93 -9.44 0.67
C PRO A 276 18.56 -10.83 0.20
N GLY A 277 19.12 -11.23 -0.94
CA GLY A 277 18.99 -12.58 -1.48
C GLY A 277 19.87 -13.59 -0.76
N ILE A 278 19.73 -14.86 -1.17
CA ILE A 278 20.58 -15.98 -0.78
C ILE A 278 21.70 -16.11 -1.82
N PHE A 279 22.94 -16.04 -1.40
CA PHE A 279 24.10 -16.00 -2.27
C PHE A 279 24.95 -17.26 -2.17
N VAL A 280 25.57 -17.66 -3.29
CA VAL A 280 26.56 -18.76 -3.36
C VAL A 280 27.88 -18.23 -3.89
N GLY A 281 28.98 -18.56 -3.21
CA GLY A 281 30.33 -18.17 -3.57
C GLY A 281 31.06 -17.38 -2.51
N ASP A 282 32.27 -16.95 -2.83
CA ASP A 282 33.07 -16.04 -1.99
C ASP A 282 32.67 -14.58 -2.25
N ALA A 283 33.14 -13.67 -1.40
CA ALA A 283 32.76 -12.25 -1.43
C ALA A 283 33.08 -11.52 -2.76
N ALA A 284 33.88 -12.12 -3.64
CA ALA A 284 34.29 -11.51 -4.91
C ALA A 284 33.46 -12.02 -6.12
N SER A 285 32.74 -13.12 -5.98
CA SER A 285 31.99 -13.76 -7.07
C SER A 285 30.66 -14.36 -6.61
N THR A 286 29.95 -13.65 -5.77
CA THR A 286 28.66 -14.08 -5.22
C THR A 286 27.54 -13.99 -6.25
N THR A 287 26.79 -15.08 -6.40
CA THR A 287 25.63 -15.15 -7.28
C THR A 287 24.38 -15.30 -6.42
N ASP A 288 23.38 -14.45 -6.65
CA ASP A 288 22.06 -14.58 -6.03
C ASP A 288 21.32 -15.78 -6.63
N ILE A 289 20.94 -16.72 -5.79
CA ILE A 289 20.20 -17.93 -6.17
C ILE A 289 18.74 -17.91 -5.72
N THR A 290 18.30 -16.88 -5.04
CA THR A 290 16.95 -16.79 -4.41
C THR A 290 15.84 -17.12 -5.40
N GLY A 291 15.85 -16.48 -6.56
CA GLY A 291 14.83 -16.70 -7.60
C GLY A 291 14.94 -18.06 -8.31
N SER A 292 16.02 -18.79 -8.13
CA SER A 292 16.22 -20.12 -8.72
C SER A 292 15.90 -21.29 -7.78
N ILE A 293 15.62 -21.02 -6.50
CA ILE A 293 15.17 -22.02 -5.53
C ILE A 293 13.72 -22.36 -5.80
N SER A 294 13.44 -23.60 -6.17
CA SER A 294 12.12 -24.07 -6.60
C SER A 294 11.42 -25.02 -5.62
N SER A 295 12.13 -25.58 -4.64
CA SER A 295 11.57 -26.44 -3.60
C SER A 295 12.42 -26.41 -2.32
N GLY A 296 12.01 -27.15 -1.30
CA GLY A 296 12.63 -27.18 0.02
C GLY A 296 12.10 -26.11 0.97
N ARG A 297 12.49 -26.22 2.25
CA ARG A 297 12.09 -25.27 3.29
C ARG A 297 12.38 -23.81 2.91
N LEU A 298 13.53 -23.56 2.24
CA LEU A 298 13.88 -22.23 1.79
C LEU A 298 12.84 -21.65 0.82
N LYS A 299 12.35 -22.45 -0.13
CA LYS A 299 11.30 -21.99 -1.05
C LYS A 299 10.03 -21.61 -0.30
N GLY A 300 9.55 -22.47 0.60
CA GLY A 300 8.36 -22.17 1.39
C GLY A 300 8.50 -20.88 2.20
N LEU A 301 9.65 -20.69 2.86
CA LEU A 301 9.94 -19.51 3.67
C LEU A 301 10.09 -18.24 2.83
N ILE A 302 10.71 -18.31 1.65
CA ILE A 302 10.83 -17.20 0.71
C ILE A 302 9.46 -16.78 0.21
N ASP A 303 8.63 -17.75 -0.21
CA ASP A 303 7.26 -17.46 -0.68
C ASP A 303 6.41 -16.79 0.40
N ILE A 304 6.49 -17.27 1.63
CA ILE A 304 5.79 -16.64 2.76
C ILE A 304 6.28 -15.20 2.97
N ARG A 305 7.61 -15.00 3.04
CA ARG A 305 8.21 -13.70 3.33
C ARG A 305 7.96 -12.66 2.23
N ASP A 306 8.10 -13.07 0.96
CA ASP A 306 8.19 -12.16 -0.19
C ASP A 306 6.91 -12.13 -1.05
N THR A 307 6.00 -13.09 -0.89
CA THR A 307 4.82 -13.22 -1.74
C THR A 307 3.52 -13.25 -0.95
N GLU A 308 3.31 -14.25 -0.09
CA GLU A 308 2.02 -14.49 0.57
C GLU A 308 1.69 -13.39 1.61
N LEU A 309 2.63 -13.10 2.52
CA LEU A 309 2.41 -12.08 3.54
C LEU A 309 2.40 -10.64 2.99
N PRO A 310 3.28 -10.25 2.04
CA PRO A 310 3.15 -8.95 1.37
C PRO A 310 1.85 -8.77 0.59
N ALA A 311 1.32 -9.82 -0.03
CA ALA A 311 0.02 -9.75 -0.70
C ALA A 311 -1.12 -9.46 0.29
N LEU A 312 -1.13 -10.09 1.46
CA LEU A 312 -2.09 -9.80 2.53
C LEU A 312 -1.93 -8.38 3.08
N GLN A 313 -0.69 -7.91 3.27
CA GLN A 313 -0.40 -6.54 3.68
C GLN A 313 -0.98 -5.54 2.69
N ALA A 314 -0.78 -5.74 1.39
CA ALA A 314 -1.30 -4.86 0.35
C ALA A 314 -2.83 -4.79 0.33
N GLN A 315 -3.52 -5.89 0.66
CA GLN A 315 -4.98 -5.92 0.77
C GLN A 315 -5.47 -5.14 1.99
N LEU A 316 -4.78 -5.24 3.14
CA LEU A 316 -5.08 -4.44 4.33
C LEU A 316 -4.80 -2.96 4.09
N ASP A 317 -3.72 -2.63 3.39
CA ASP A 317 -3.36 -1.25 3.05
C ASP A 317 -4.39 -0.62 2.10
N GLU A 318 -4.93 -1.38 1.13
CA GLU A 318 -6.02 -0.91 0.26
C GLU A 318 -7.31 -0.67 1.06
N LEU A 319 -7.68 -1.58 1.98
CA LEU A 319 -8.82 -1.38 2.87
C LEU A 319 -8.63 -0.12 3.73
N ALA A 320 -7.46 0.03 4.31
CA ALA A 320 -7.08 1.17 5.16
C ALA A 320 -7.16 2.50 4.40
N GLU A 321 -6.62 2.53 3.18
CA GLU A 321 -6.66 3.73 2.33
C GLU A 321 -8.09 4.11 1.97
N LYS A 322 -8.90 3.15 1.56
CA LYS A 322 -10.29 3.42 1.20
C LYS A 322 -11.12 3.87 2.40
N LEU A 323 -10.93 3.25 3.57
CA LEU A 323 -11.56 3.70 4.80
C LEU A 323 -11.16 5.16 5.12
N LYS A 324 -9.87 5.46 5.13
CA LYS A 324 -9.36 6.81 5.37
C LYS A 324 -9.98 7.82 4.40
N VAL A 325 -9.91 7.52 3.11
CA VAL A 325 -10.30 8.44 2.04
C VAL A 325 -11.79 8.72 2.05
N GLU A 326 -12.63 7.69 2.05
CA GLU A 326 -14.09 7.88 1.92
C GLU A 326 -14.72 8.40 3.23
N ILE A 327 -14.29 7.90 4.38
CA ILE A 327 -14.80 8.38 5.67
C ILE A 327 -14.37 9.83 5.92
N ASN A 328 -13.13 10.20 5.65
CA ASN A 328 -12.67 11.58 5.78
C ASN A 328 -13.39 12.53 4.81
N ALA A 329 -13.68 12.10 3.57
CA ALA A 329 -14.40 12.90 2.60
C ALA A 329 -15.79 13.32 3.11
N VAL A 330 -16.46 12.45 3.85
CA VAL A 330 -17.75 12.78 4.46
C VAL A 330 -17.55 13.54 5.75
N HIS A 331 -16.64 13.15 6.62
CA HIS A 331 -16.38 13.78 7.92
C HIS A 331 -15.93 15.25 7.77
N ASN A 332 -15.13 15.54 6.74
CA ASN A 332 -14.67 16.90 6.42
C ASN A 332 -15.80 17.87 6.04
N LYS A 333 -16.97 17.37 5.62
CA LYS A 333 -18.14 18.23 5.30
C LYS A 333 -18.86 18.72 6.55
N GLY A 334 -18.55 18.19 7.70
CA GLY A 334 -19.25 18.45 8.94
C GLY A 334 -18.47 19.26 9.96
N ALA A 335 -19.09 19.41 11.10
CA ALA A 335 -18.49 19.96 12.31
C ALA A 335 -19.03 19.25 13.55
N GLY A 336 -18.21 19.21 14.60
CA GLY A 336 -18.65 18.83 15.95
C GLY A 336 -19.53 19.89 16.57
N TYR A 337 -20.03 19.64 17.78
CA TYR A 337 -20.74 20.63 18.55
C TYR A 337 -20.32 20.62 20.04
N PRO A 338 -19.75 21.72 20.53
CA PRO A 338 -19.40 22.92 19.76
C PRO A 338 -18.29 22.64 18.73
N PRO A 339 -18.20 23.40 17.63
CA PRO A 339 -17.15 23.26 16.65
C PRO A 339 -15.74 23.44 17.22
N ALA A 340 -14.72 23.11 16.47
CA ALA A 340 -13.33 23.23 16.89
C ALA A 340 -12.90 24.71 17.03
N THR A 341 -11.99 25.00 17.95
CA THR A 341 -11.36 26.32 18.06
C THR A 341 -10.34 26.56 16.95
N SER A 342 -9.82 25.49 16.36
CA SER A 342 -8.93 25.55 15.22
C SER A 342 -9.07 24.28 14.36
N LEU A 343 -8.87 24.45 13.06
CA LEU A 343 -8.79 23.37 12.07
C LEU A 343 -7.39 23.39 11.47
N THR A 344 -6.69 22.26 11.52
CA THR A 344 -5.34 22.14 10.94
C THR A 344 -5.30 20.96 9.97
N GLY A 345 -4.85 21.23 8.76
CA GLY A 345 -4.74 20.25 7.70
C GLY A 345 -3.58 19.28 7.88
N ASP A 346 -3.53 18.26 7.02
CA ASP A 346 -2.44 17.27 6.96
C ASP A 346 -1.59 17.37 5.68
N ARG A 347 -2.13 18.03 4.65
CA ARG A 347 -1.41 18.20 3.38
C ARG A 347 -0.27 19.19 3.54
N TYR A 348 0.93 18.77 3.08
CA TYR A 348 2.07 19.68 3.01
C TYR A 348 1.89 20.70 1.90
N ILE A 349 2.02 21.99 2.23
CA ILE A 349 1.90 23.13 1.33
C ILE A 349 2.91 24.21 1.72
N THR A 350 3.25 25.04 0.75
CA THR A 350 4.01 26.28 0.96
C THR A 350 3.17 27.48 0.51
N SER A 351 3.59 28.71 0.82
CA SER A 351 2.94 29.92 0.30
C SER A 351 2.88 29.94 -1.24
N ASP A 352 3.87 29.34 -1.88
CA ASP A 352 4.00 29.35 -3.33
C ASP A 352 3.30 28.16 -4.01
N THR A 353 2.79 27.20 -3.21
CA THR A 353 2.01 26.07 -3.75
C THR A 353 0.77 26.60 -4.47
N ILE A 354 0.63 26.24 -5.72
CA ILE A 354 -0.49 26.62 -6.56
C ILE A 354 -1.74 25.89 -6.07
N PHE A 355 -2.88 26.60 -6.04
CA PHE A 355 -4.17 26.07 -5.66
C PHE A 355 -5.12 26.10 -6.85
N ASP A 356 -5.60 24.93 -7.26
CA ASP A 356 -6.59 24.77 -8.33
C ASP A 356 -7.90 24.26 -7.73
N GLY A 357 -8.86 25.15 -7.59
CA GLY A 357 -10.16 24.86 -7.03
C GLY A 357 -11.28 25.52 -7.82
N SER A 358 -12.50 25.00 -7.65
CA SER A 358 -13.72 25.55 -8.26
C SER A 358 -14.87 25.52 -7.25
N GLY A 359 -15.91 26.32 -7.52
CA GLY A 359 -17.06 26.44 -6.63
C GLY A 359 -16.77 27.29 -5.40
N PHE A 360 -17.61 27.16 -4.39
CA PHE A 360 -17.62 28.03 -3.22
C PHE A 360 -17.43 27.25 -1.93
N ILE A 361 -16.81 27.89 -0.94
CA ILE A 361 -16.85 27.47 0.47
C ILE A 361 -17.43 28.59 1.32
N ARG A 362 -18.04 28.23 2.44
CA ARG A 362 -18.39 29.18 3.52
C ARG A 362 -17.54 28.85 4.73
N VAL A 363 -16.78 29.80 5.20
CA VAL A 363 -16.10 29.75 6.50
C VAL A 363 -16.89 30.55 7.50
N GLY A 364 -17.33 29.95 8.58
CA GLY A 364 -18.11 30.58 9.60
C GLY A 364 -17.40 30.59 10.94
N ILE A 365 -17.45 31.73 11.61
CA ILE A 365 -17.03 31.90 12.99
C ILE A 365 -18.28 31.85 13.86
N VAL A 366 -18.32 30.89 14.78
CA VAL A 366 -19.46 30.68 15.68
C VAL A 366 -19.03 30.85 17.15
N ASN A 367 -19.98 31.12 18.02
CA ASN A 367 -19.75 31.13 19.47
C ASN A 367 -19.85 29.71 20.05
N ASP A 368 -19.59 29.53 21.35
CA ASP A 368 -19.70 28.26 22.08
C ASP A 368 -21.08 27.57 21.99
N SER A 369 -22.12 28.33 21.65
CA SER A 369 -23.46 27.77 21.42
C SER A 369 -23.74 27.48 19.94
N GLY A 370 -22.72 27.46 19.11
CA GLY A 370 -22.84 27.17 17.69
C GLY A 370 -23.47 28.26 16.84
N VAL A 371 -23.81 29.44 17.43
CA VAL A 371 -24.47 30.55 16.72
C VAL A 371 -23.45 31.31 15.89
N LEU A 372 -23.74 31.50 14.61
CA LEU A 372 -22.89 32.22 13.66
C LEU A 372 -22.70 33.68 14.09
N GLN A 373 -21.46 34.12 14.12
CA GLN A 373 -21.08 35.51 14.46
C GLN A 373 -20.56 36.25 13.25
N GLU A 374 -19.83 35.56 12.40
CA GLU A 374 -19.24 36.09 11.19
C GLU A 374 -19.10 34.94 10.18
N ASP A 375 -19.35 35.20 8.90
CA ASP A 375 -19.08 34.26 7.83
C ASP A 375 -18.54 34.94 6.60
N LYS A 376 -17.81 34.16 5.81
CA LYS A 376 -17.28 34.58 4.51
C LYS A 376 -17.47 33.46 3.50
N ILE A 377 -18.05 33.79 2.36
CA ILE A 377 -18.11 32.92 1.20
C ILE A 377 -16.88 33.21 0.33
N ILE A 378 -16.16 32.18 -0.04
CA ILE A 378 -14.97 32.28 -0.87
C ILE A 378 -15.23 31.50 -2.14
N ASP A 379 -15.10 32.16 -3.29
CA ASP A 379 -15.09 31.52 -4.59
C ASP A 379 -13.71 30.92 -4.85
N LEU A 380 -13.64 29.61 -5.01
CA LEU A 380 -12.38 28.90 -5.27
C LEU A 380 -11.98 28.93 -6.75
N SER A 381 -12.92 29.22 -7.62
CA SER A 381 -12.70 29.31 -9.08
C SER A 381 -12.30 30.71 -9.54
N LEU A 382 -12.73 31.73 -8.79
CA LEU A 382 -12.44 33.12 -9.10
C LEU A 382 -11.38 33.66 -8.13
N PRO A 383 -10.54 34.56 -8.59
CA PRO A 383 -9.66 35.33 -7.73
C PRO A 383 -10.44 36.40 -6.97
N GLU A 384 -11.31 36.04 -5.98
CA GLU A 384 -11.70 37.03 -5.00
C GLU A 384 -10.48 37.39 -4.17
N GLY A 385 -10.05 38.60 -4.31
CA GLY A 385 -9.06 39.22 -3.49
C GLY A 385 -7.67 39.40 -4.11
N PHE A 386 -7.36 38.80 -5.27
CA PHE A 386 -6.01 38.98 -5.84
C PHE A 386 -6.05 38.86 -7.33
N ALA A 387 -5.99 39.96 -7.99
CA ALA A 387 -5.91 39.99 -9.43
C ALA A 387 -4.47 40.12 -9.88
N ASP A 388 -3.84 38.99 -9.99
CA ASP A 388 -2.74 38.79 -10.92
C ASP A 388 -3.34 38.23 -12.21
N TYR A 389 -3.43 39.02 -13.23
CA TYR A 389 -3.88 38.61 -14.56
C TYR A 389 -2.66 38.37 -15.43
N GLU A 390 -2.60 37.21 -16.10
CA GLU A 390 -1.59 36.94 -17.10
C GLU A 390 -2.23 36.70 -18.47
N SER A 391 -1.62 37.27 -19.49
CA SER A 391 -2.04 37.01 -20.87
C SER A 391 -1.58 35.63 -21.35
N ALA A 392 -2.13 35.13 -22.45
CA ALA A 392 -1.54 34.08 -23.22
C ALA A 392 -0.08 34.38 -23.59
N LEU A 393 0.67 33.37 -23.98
CA LEU A 393 2.06 33.51 -24.43
C LEU A 393 2.11 34.10 -25.83
N PHE A 394 2.89 35.14 -26.00
CA PHE A 394 3.15 35.79 -27.26
C PHE A 394 4.62 35.61 -27.66
N SER A 395 4.86 35.49 -28.95
CA SER A 395 6.23 35.30 -29.48
C SER A 395 7.09 36.54 -29.41
N SER A 396 6.56 37.71 -29.04
CA SER A 396 7.27 38.98 -28.92
C SER A 396 6.66 39.93 -27.90
N SER A 397 7.48 40.64 -27.15
CA SER A 397 7.02 41.69 -26.23
C SER A 397 6.95 43.07 -26.92
N SER A 398 7.69 43.26 -28.00
CA SER A 398 7.90 44.54 -28.69
C SER A 398 7.40 44.57 -30.12
N SER A 399 6.89 43.44 -30.64
CA SER A 399 6.18 43.42 -31.93
C SER A 399 4.67 43.53 -31.71
N ASP A 400 3.94 43.92 -32.75
CA ASP A 400 2.49 44.06 -32.73
C ASP A 400 1.85 42.67 -32.56
N VAL A 401 1.32 42.39 -31.38
CA VAL A 401 0.69 41.10 -31.04
C VAL A 401 -0.80 41.24 -30.79
N ILE A 402 -1.31 42.44 -30.56
CA ILE A 402 -2.73 42.73 -30.34
C ILE A 402 -3.39 42.99 -31.70
N THR A 403 -4.34 42.18 -32.08
CA THR A 403 -4.95 42.22 -33.42
C THR A 403 -6.18 43.08 -33.50
N THR A 404 -6.88 43.36 -32.39
CA THR A 404 -8.11 44.15 -32.32
C THR A 404 -8.00 45.22 -31.24
N ALA A 405 -8.62 46.37 -31.48
CA ALA A 405 -8.70 47.46 -30.52
C ALA A 405 -9.86 47.24 -29.53
N GLY A 406 -9.64 47.57 -28.25
CA GLY A 406 -10.65 47.46 -27.22
C GLY A 406 -10.39 48.39 -26.05
N THR A 407 -11.16 48.21 -24.97
CA THR A 407 -10.98 48.95 -23.74
C THR A 407 -11.08 47.99 -22.55
N LEU A 408 -10.05 47.92 -21.77
CA LEU A 408 -10.03 47.20 -20.49
C LEU A 408 -10.63 48.11 -19.42
N THR A 409 -11.66 47.64 -18.74
CA THR A 409 -12.29 48.30 -17.59
C THR A 409 -11.85 47.59 -16.33
N PHE A 410 -11.17 48.24 -15.45
CA PHE A 410 -10.74 47.74 -14.14
C PHE A 410 -11.75 48.26 -13.09
N THR A 411 -12.28 47.34 -12.30
CA THR A 411 -13.26 47.62 -11.27
C THR A 411 -12.81 47.02 -9.94
N GLY A 412 -12.58 47.82 -8.93
CA GLY A 412 -12.28 47.31 -7.58
C GLY A 412 -13.54 46.77 -6.88
N VAL A 413 -13.33 45.83 -5.92
CA VAL A 413 -14.43 45.20 -5.18
C VAL A 413 -15.38 46.25 -4.57
N GLY A 414 -16.69 46.00 -4.65
CA GLY A 414 -17.70 46.94 -4.20
C GLY A 414 -17.70 48.26 -4.99
N ALA A 415 -17.14 48.27 -6.20
CA ALA A 415 -16.95 49.47 -7.02
C ALA A 415 -16.13 50.56 -6.31
N SER A 416 -15.17 50.17 -5.48
CA SER A 416 -14.26 51.10 -4.76
C SER A 416 -13.53 52.04 -5.71
N PHE A 417 -13.22 51.56 -6.91
CA PHE A 417 -12.77 52.35 -8.06
C PHE A 417 -13.28 51.73 -9.37
N THR A 418 -13.40 52.53 -10.42
CA THR A 418 -13.58 52.08 -11.79
C THR A 418 -12.77 52.97 -12.71
N THR A 419 -11.96 52.37 -13.54
CA THR A 419 -11.13 53.09 -14.53
C THR A 419 -10.97 52.27 -15.79
N THR A 420 -10.60 52.91 -16.87
CA THR A 420 -10.45 52.28 -18.19
C THR A 420 -9.10 52.54 -18.79
N VAL A 421 -8.60 51.53 -19.49
CA VAL A 421 -7.39 51.62 -20.33
C VAL A 421 -7.74 51.17 -21.72
N ALA A 422 -7.76 52.11 -22.64
CA ALA A 422 -8.00 51.82 -24.07
C ALA A 422 -6.70 51.28 -24.71
N TYR A 423 -6.84 50.33 -25.59
CA TYR A 423 -5.74 49.80 -26.39
C TYR A 423 -6.13 49.75 -27.90
N THR A 424 -5.13 49.79 -28.76
CA THR A 424 -5.31 49.80 -30.21
C THR A 424 -4.84 48.50 -30.86
N ALA A 425 -5.39 48.18 -32.02
CA ALA A 425 -4.81 47.16 -32.87
C ALA A 425 -3.35 47.51 -33.18
N SER A 426 -2.50 46.48 -33.29
CA SER A 426 -1.04 46.65 -33.44
C SER A 426 -0.30 47.26 -32.24
N GLN A 427 -0.88 47.15 -31.06
CA GLN A 427 -0.20 47.49 -29.82
C GLN A 427 0.71 46.34 -29.35
N THR A 428 1.88 46.65 -28.80
CA THR A 428 2.76 45.65 -28.21
C THR A 428 2.44 45.40 -26.76
N LEU A 429 2.84 44.23 -26.21
CA LEU A 429 2.69 43.95 -24.77
C LEU A 429 3.38 45.01 -23.90
N THR A 430 4.57 45.40 -24.27
CA THR A 430 5.33 46.45 -23.57
C THR A 430 4.62 47.79 -23.56
N SER A 431 3.99 48.18 -24.66
CA SER A 431 3.26 49.44 -24.71
C SER A 431 1.91 49.39 -23.98
N LEU A 432 1.26 48.23 -23.95
CA LEU A 432 0.05 48.05 -23.13
C LEU A 432 0.37 48.06 -21.64
N ALA A 433 1.43 47.36 -21.20
CA ALA A 433 1.91 47.45 -19.81
C ALA A 433 2.19 48.92 -19.41
N ALA A 434 2.86 49.67 -20.28
CA ALA A 434 3.12 51.08 -20.03
C ALA A 434 1.82 51.92 -19.92
N SER A 435 0.80 51.61 -20.73
CA SER A 435 -0.51 52.30 -20.67
C SER A 435 -1.25 52.01 -19.37
N ILE A 436 -1.20 50.77 -18.89
CA ILE A 436 -1.79 50.37 -17.60
C ILE A 436 -1.07 51.10 -16.46
N ASN A 437 0.26 51.08 -16.44
CA ASN A 437 1.08 51.70 -15.40
C ASN A 437 0.98 53.24 -15.41
N ALA A 438 0.64 53.81 -16.55
CA ALA A 438 0.43 55.30 -16.68
C ALA A 438 -0.96 55.75 -16.18
N ASN A 439 -1.90 54.81 -15.93
CA ASN A 439 -3.19 55.14 -15.43
C ASN A 439 -3.13 55.52 -13.94
N GLY A 440 -3.41 56.77 -13.61
CA GLY A 440 -3.26 57.32 -12.24
C GLY A 440 -4.16 56.64 -11.19
N THR A 441 -5.31 56.14 -11.58
CA THR A 441 -6.18 55.39 -10.68
C THR A 441 -5.56 54.01 -10.35
N LEU A 442 -5.12 53.27 -11.33
CA LEU A 442 -4.50 51.97 -11.13
C LEU A 442 -3.21 52.08 -10.30
N SER A 443 -2.32 53.03 -10.68
CA SER A 443 -1.12 53.31 -9.92
C SER A 443 -1.39 53.73 -8.47
N GLY A 444 -2.50 54.48 -8.23
CA GLY A 444 -2.91 54.89 -6.90
C GLY A 444 -3.47 53.74 -6.03
N GLN A 445 -3.91 52.66 -6.66
CA GLN A 445 -4.39 51.43 -6.01
C GLN A 445 -3.27 50.37 -5.91
N GLY A 446 -2.09 50.61 -6.40
CA GLY A 446 -1.01 49.64 -6.38
C GLY A 446 -0.98 48.65 -7.56
N ILE A 447 -1.94 48.81 -8.50
CA ILE A 447 -2.02 47.89 -9.67
C ILE A 447 -0.95 48.28 -10.69
N THR A 448 -0.13 47.31 -11.04
CA THR A 448 0.97 47.45 -11.98
C THR A 448 0.94 46.38 -13.06
N ALA A 449 1.45 46.69 -14.22
CA ALA A 449 1.61 45.74 -15.32
C ALA A 449 3.07 45.59 -15.74
N SER A 450 3.50 44.37 -16.00
CA SER A 450 4.85 44.07 -16.47
C SER A 450 4.80 43.03 -17.60
N VAL A 451 5.88 42.98 -18.40
CA VAL A 451 6.03 41.91 -19.38
C VAL A 451 7.01 40.89 -18.83
N VAL A 452 6.57 39.67 -18.66
CA VAL A 452 7.36 38.57 -18.13
C VAL A 452 7.84 37.70 -19.30
N THR A 453 9.11 37.26 -19.24
CA THR A 453 9.70 36.35 -20.22
C THR A 453 9.58 34.92 -19.73
N GLU A 454 9.03 34.06 -20.57
CA GLU A 454 8.87 32.64 -20.26
C GLU A 454 9.47 31.79 -21.41
N GLY A 455 10.67 31.31 -21.20
CA GLY A 455 11.46 30.67 -22.25
C GLY A 455 11.76 31.59 -23.42
N SER A 456 11.24 31.27 -24.62
CA SER A 456 11.35 32.11 -25.82
C SER A 456 10.13 33.01 -26.05
N ASN A 457 9.16 33.01 -25.16
CA ASN A 457 7.89 33.73 -25.30
C ASN A 457 7.74 34.80 -24.20
N TYR A 458 6.71 35.59 -24.35
CA TYR A 458 6.41 36.73 -23.45
C TYR A 458 4.94 36.75 -23.10
N ARG A 459 4.60 37.17 -21.87
CA ARG A 459 3.22 37.43 -21.43
C ARG A 459 3.13 38.76 -20.71
N LEU A 460 1.94 39.35 -20.73
CA LEU A 460 1.61 40.50 -19.89
C LEU A 460 1.15 39.98 -18.52
N SER A 461 1.75 40.46 -17.45
CA SER A 461 1.33 40.21 -16.07
C SER A 461 0.83 41.53 -15.48
N ILE A 462 -0.36 41.53 -14.89
CA ILE A 462 -0.97 42.67 -14.22
C ILE A 462 -1.14 42.29 -12.75
N ASN A 463 -0.44 42.97 -11.86
CA ASN A 463 -0.36 42.61 -10.46
C ASN A 463 -0.85 43.77 -9.57
N ASP A 464 -1.50 43.45 -8.46
CA ASP A 464 -1.79 44.39 -7.40
C ASP A 464 -0.77 44.22 -6.24
N ALA A 465 0.02 45.26 -6.01
CA ALA A 465 0.99 45.25 -4.90
C ALA A 465 0.34 45.56 -3.53
N GLY A 466 -0.93 45.93 -3.50
CA GLY A 466 -1.70 46.25 -2.29
C GLY A 466 -2.68 45.16 -1.87
N ASP A 467 -2.61 43.99 -2.51
CA ASP A 467 -3.52 42.86 -2.26
C ASP A 467 -5.01 43.22 -2.30
N GLN A 468 -5.40 44.21 -3.11
CA GLN A 468 -6.79 44.58 -3.28
C GLN A 468 -7.40 43.89 -4.50
N THR A 469 -8.60 43.43 -4.35
CA THR A 469 -9.34 42.80 -5.42
C THR A 469 -9.79 43.77 -6.51
N PHE A 470 -9.60 43.42 -7.74
CA PHE A 470 -10.18 44.12 -8.86
C PHE A 470 -10.57 43.13 -9.97
N ASP A 471 -11.55 43.51 -10.75
CA ASP A 471 -12.00 42.78 -11.93
C ASP A 471 -11.62 43.53 -13.20
N ILE A 472 -11.31 42.79 -14.27
CA ILE A 472 -11.07 43.37 -15.58
C ILE A 472 -12.16 42.89 -16.54
N THR A 473 -12.90 43.82 -17.08
CA THR A 473 -13.88 43.55 -18.14
C THR A 473 -13.43 44.24 -19.46
N GLU A 474 -13.74 43.65 -20.59
CA GLU A 474 -13.43 44.22 -21.88
C GLU A 474 -14.67 44.73 -22.58
N THR A 475 -14.59 45.90 -23.14
CA THR A 475 -15.67 46.50 -23.93
C THR A 475 -15.17 46.89 -25.31
N GLY A 476 -16.07 46.85 -26.30
CA GLY A 476 -15.74 47.09 -27.70
C GLY A 476 -15.57 45.79 -28.51
N ASN A 477 -14.82 45.82 -29.58
CA ASN A 477 -14.54 44.63 -30.41
C ASN A 477 -13.21 43.98 -30.03
N GLY A 478 -12.69 44.28 -28.86
CA GLY A 478 -11.46 43.74 -28.34
C GLY A 478 -11.58 42.25 -28.06
N THR A 479 -10.50 41.52 -28.17
CA THR A 479 -10.39 40.06 -27.90
C THR A 479 -9.24 39.77 -26.94
N PHE A 480 -8.67 40.81 -26.33
CA PHE A 480 -7.48 40.64 -25.46
C PHE A 480 -7.83 39.91 -24.16
N LEU A 481 -9.06 40.13 -23.66
CA LEU A 481 -9.53 39.39 -22.45
C LEU A 481 -9.69 37.90 -22.67
N THR A 482 -9.98 37.44 -23.91
CA THR A 482 -10.03 36.01 -24.20
C THR A 482 -8.66 35.34 -24.05
N ASP A 483 -7.61 36.15 -24.08
CA ASP A 483 -6.22 35.72 -23.90
C ASP A 483 -5.67 36.01 -22.49
N LEU A 484 -6.45 36.72 -21.64
CA LEU A 484 -6.11 36.90 -20.21
C LEU A 484 -6.58 35.69 -19.42
N VAL A 485 -5.66 34.93 -18.93
CA VAL A 485 -5.94 33.82 -18.02
C VAL A 485 -5.75 34.33 -16.60
N PRO A 486 -6.74 34.15 -15.70
CA PRO A 486 -6.53 34.41 -14.27
C PRO A 486 -5.34 33.59 -13.81
N LYS A 487 -4.41 34.21 -13.09
CA LYS A 487 -3.27 33.47 -12.54
C LYS A 487 -3.78 32.49 -11.52
N VAL A 488 -3.35 31.22 -11.65
CA VAL A 488 -3.64 30.21 -10.67
C VAL A 488 -3.17 30.71 -9.29
N ARG A 489 -4.04 30.62 -8.29
CA ARG A 489 -3.74 31.10 -6.92
C ARG A 489 -2.66 30.28 -6.26
N ASN A 490 -1.79 30.94 -5.53
CA ASN A 490 -0.94 30.27 -4.57
C ASN A 490 -1.63 30.25 -3.16
N MET A 491 -1.10 29.39 -2.30
CA MET A 491 -1.63 29.24 -0.95
C MET A 491 -1.49 30.48 -0.07
N GLY A 492 -0.45 31.31 -0.33
CA GLY A 492 -0.25 32.57 0.39
C GLY A 492 -1.42 33.52 0.19
N ASN A 493 -1.95 33.59 -1.03
CA ASN A 493 -3.10 34.42 -1.36
C ASN A 493 -4.37 33.92 -0.65
N LEU A 494 -4.62 32.60 -0.65
CA LEU A 494 -5.77 32.02 0.04
C LEU A 494 -5.72 32.31 1.55
N VAL A 495 -4.58 32.14 2.18
CA VAL A 495 -4.38 32.43 3.62
C VAL A 495 -4.64 33.92 3.92
N THR A 496 -4.16 34.83 3.08
CA THR A 496 -4.43 36.27 3.24
C THR A 496 -5.90 36.56 3.13
N GLY A 497 -6.59 36.03 2.11
CA GLY A 497 -8.03 36.24 1.94
C GLY A 497 -8.88 35.68 3.11
N LEU A 498 -8.51 34.54 3.67
CA LEU A 498 -9.15 33.97 4.87
C LEU A 498 -8.88 34.82 6.12
N SER A 499 -7.69 35.42 6.25
CA SER A 499 -7.30 36.26 7.39
C SER A 499 -7.97 37.65 7.40
N GLU A 500 -8.75 38.00 6.38
CA GLU A 500 -9.58 39.22 6.40
C GLU A 500 -10.77 39.15 7.37
N MET A 501 -11.16 37.93 7.79
CA MET A 501 -12.18 37.76 8.82
C MET A 501 -11.63 38.21 10.17
N THR A 502 -12.48 38.99 10.93
CA THR A 502 -12.05 39.69 12.14
C THR A 502 -11.60 38.75 13.26
N ASN A 503 -12.20 37.54 13.33
CA ASN A 503 -12.00 36.60 14.42
C ASN A 503 -11.39 35.28 13.95
N LEU A 504 -10.69 35.30 12.82
CA LEU A 504 -10.02 34.16 12.23
C LEU A 504 -8.57 34.49 11.91
N THR A 505 -7.67 33.68 12.39
CA THR A 505 -6.26 33.67 11.95
C THR A 505 -6.02 32.47 11.05
N ALA A 506 -5.84 32.72 9.76
CA ALA A 506 -5.40 31.71 8.81
C ALA A 506 -3.88 31.77 8.63
N SER A 507 -3.20 30.63 8.56
CA SER A 507 -1.75 30.57 8.38
C SER A 507 -1.31 29.23 7.78
N ILE A 508 -0.14 29.20 7.18
CA ILE A 508 0.60 27.96 6.96
C ILE A 508 1.55 27.81 8.14
N ASN A 509 1.34 26.77 8.95
CA ASN A 509 2.13 26.56 10.16
C ASN A 509 3.58 26.13 9.85
N SER A 510 4.42 26.01 10.88
CA SER A 510 5.82 25.62 10.72
C SER A 510 6.05 24.23 10.13
N SER A 511 5.02 23.38 10.13
CA SER A 511 5.05 22.05 9.51
C SER A 511 4.47 22.04 8.09
N GLY A 512 4.29 23.21 7.48
CA GLY A 512 3.73 23.32 6.13
C GLY A 512 2.25 22.92 6.02
N ARG A 513 1.43 23.14 7.04
CA ARG A 513 0.01 22.76 7.04
C ARG A 513 -0.88 24.01 7.12
N LEU A 514 -1.98 24.03 6.34
CA LEU A 514 -3.01 25.08 6.49
C LEU A 514 -3.62 24.99 7.88
N SER A 515 -3.65 26.11 8.58
CA SER A 515 -4.26 26.23 9.91
C SER A 515 -5.22 27.40 9.94
N LEU A 516 -6.45 27.15 10.41
CA LEU A 516 -7.52 28.12 10.60
C LEU A 516 -7.83 28.16 12.10
N ALA A 517 -7.46 29.19 12.80
CA ALA A 517 -7.66 29.34 14.22
C ALA A 517 -8.63 30.50 14.52
N ALA A 518 -9.71 30.20 15.22
CA ALA A 518 -10.64 31.24 15.68
C ALA A 518 -10.10 31.96 16.92
N ASP A 519 -10.27 33.27 16.98
CA ASP A 519 -9.79 34.09 18.07
C ASP A 519 -10.80 34.09 19.25
N ASN A 520 -10.32 34.35 20.48
CA ASN A 520 -11.13 34.80 21.64
C ASN A 520 -12.41 34.01 21.96
N ASN A 521 -12.39 32.74 22.26
CA ASN A 521 -13.60 31.95 22.59
C ASN A 521 -14.58 31.76 21.42
N TYR A 522 -14.16 32.09 20.22
CA TYR A 522 -14.89 31.74 19.01
C TYR A 522 -14.44 30.36 18.51
N ARG A 523 -15.18 29.83 17.57
CA ARG A 523 -14.97 28.53 16.96
C ARG A 523 -15.14 28.64 15.46
N VAL A 524 -14.48 27.75 14.72
CA VAL A 524 -14.49 27.77 13.27
C VAL A 524 -15.21 26.52 12.72
N ALA A 525 -16.04 26.73 11.71
CA ALA A 525 -16.70 25.68 10.96
C ALA A 525 -16.68 26.03 9.46
N ILE A 526 -16.64 25.01 8.63
CA ILE A 526 -16.63 25.17 7.17
C ILE A 526 -17.84 24.45 6.59
N ASN A 527 -18.47 25.07 5.60
CA ASN A 527 -19.44 24.43 4.74
C ASN A 527 -18.86 24.38 3.31
N GLU A 528 -18.78 23.19 2.75
CA GLU A 528 -18.16 22.93 1.46
C GLU A 528 -18.93 23.51 0.27
N LEU A 529 -20.20 23.84 0.45
CA LEU A 529 -21.08 24.33 -0.60
C LEU A 529 -20.91 23.55 -1.90
N THR A 530 -20.35 24.19 -2.92
CA THR A 530 -20.05 23.61 -4.26
C THR A 530 -18.56 23.41 -4.49
N SER A 531 -17.74 23.51 -3.45
CA SER A 531 -16.29 23.44 -3.57
C SER A 531 -15.82 22.13 -4.18
N SER A 532 -14.86 22.24 -5.05
CA SER A 532 -14.18 21.12 -5.68
C SER A 532 -12.72 21.50 -5.88
N VAL A 533 -11.83 20.75 -5.27
CA VAL A 533 -10.39 20.97 -5.37
C VAL A 533 -9.77 19.71 -5.95
N SER A 534 -8.99 19.88 -6.99
CA SER A 534 -8.27 18.78 -7.62
C SER A 534 -6.87 18.67 -7.03
N ALA A 535 -6.49 17.47 -6.66
CA ALA A 535 -5.13 17.11 -6.30
C ALA A 535 -4.66 15.95 -7.16
N ALA A 536 -3.36 15.83 -7.22
CA ALA A 536 -2.69 14.71 -7.86
C ALA A 536 -3.24 13.36 -7.38
N GLY A 537 -3.77 12.58 -8.30
CA GLY A 537 -4.23 11.22 -8.01
C GLY A 537 -5.49 11.11 -7.14
N ASP A 538 -6.05 12.23 -6.67
CA ASP A 538 -7.29 12.26 -5.93
C ASP A 538 -8.46 12.67 -6.81
N LEU A 539 -9.61 12.05 -6.58
CA LEU A 539 -10.87 12.52 -7.14
C LEU A 539 -11.09 13.96 -6.70
N SER A 540 -11.71 14.78 -7.56
CA SER A 540 -12.11 16.13 -7.19
C SER A 540 -12.98 16.09 -5.92
N ARG A 541 -12.48 16.68 -4.84
CA ARG A 541 -13.08 16.64 -3.51
C ARG A 541 -13.33 18.05 -2.98
N GLY A 542 -14.03 18.19 -1.88
CA GLY A 542 -14.23 19.47 -1.23
C GLY A 542 -12.95 20.08 -0.67
N PHE A 543 -13.00 21.35 -0.35
CA PHE A 543 -11.89 22.14 0.20
C PHE A 543 -11.33 21.56 1.50
N SER A 544 -12.19 21.26 2.47
CA SER A 544 -11.75 20.71 3.76
C SER A 544 -11.11 19.33 3.61
N ASP A 545 -11.61 18.50 2.68
CA ASP A 545 -11.06 17.19 2.42
C ASP A 545 -9.69 17.30 1.73
N PHE A 546 -9.55 18.22 0.76
CA PHE A 546 -8.27 18.46 0.11
C PHE A 546 -7.16 18.81 1.10
N PHE A 547 -7.44 19.65 2.07
CA PHE A 547 -6.48 20.06 3.10
C PHE A 547 -6.45 19.13 4.32
N GLY A 548 -7.43 18.24 4.46
CA GLY A 548 -7.59 17.39 5.65
C GLY A 548 -7.92 18.15 6.93
N LEU A 549 -8.70 19.25 6.83
CA LEU A 549 -8.92 20.18 7.93
C LEU A 549 -9.73 19.58 9.08
N ASN A 550 -10.70 18.73 8.78
CA ASN A 550 -11.58 18.12 9.76
C ASN A 550 -11.72 16.62 9.55
N ARG A 551 -10.60 15.92 9.32
CA ARG A 551 -10.57 14.46 9.15
C ARG A 551 -10.86 13.74 10.45
N LEU A 552 -11.43 12.55 10.37
CA LEU A 552 -11.57 11.62 11.49
C LEU A 552 -10.35 10.72 11.63
N ILE A 553 -9.91 10.18 10.50
CA ILE A 553 -8.80 9.22 10.41
C ILE A 553 -7.55 9.95 9.99
N ASP A 554 -6.56 9.92 10.86
CA ASP A 554 -5.23 10.47 10.65
C ASP A 554 -4.27 9.38 10.18
N SER A 555 -3.30 9.75 9.36
CA SER A 555 -2.19 8.90 8.95
C SER A 555 -0.89 9.69 9.10
N SER A 556 0.15 9.08 9.63
CA SER A 556 1.46 9.71 9.67
C SER A 556 2.11 9.66 8.27
N GLU A 557 1.47 10.32 7.30
CA GLU A 557 2.00 10.40 5.94
C GLU A 557 3.26 11.27 5.90
N ASN A 558 4.20 10.82 5.10
CA ASN A 558 5.41 11.58 4.79
C ASN A 558 5.34 12.00 3.32
N HIS A 559 5.27 13.30 3.08
CA HIS A 559 5.23 13.92 1.76
C HIS A 559 6.62 14.08 1.12
N ALA A 560 7.64 13.36 1.60
CA ALA A 560 8.96 13.32 1.01
C ALA A 560 9.12 12.24 -0.09
N THR A 561 8.15 11.37 -0.26
CA THR A 561 8.18 10.29 -1.28
C THR A 561 6.80 10.05 -1.87
N TYR A 562 6.76 10.03 -3.19
CA TYR A 562 5.56 9.75 -3.97
C TYR A 562 5.80 8.60 -4.94
N ARG A 563 4.80 7.74 -5.13
CA ARG A 563 4.86 6.60 -6.06
C ARG A 563 3.65 6.54 -6.97
N SER A 564 3.89 6.17 -8.22
CA SER A 564 2.82 5.94 -9.20
C SER A 564 2.15 4.57 -9.00
N ASP A 565 1.05 4.35 -9.72
CA ASP A 565 0.51 3.01 -9.95
C ASP A 565 1.52 2.13 -10.71
N LEU A 566 1.25 0.82 -10.73
CA LEU A 566 2.08 -0.15 -11.44
C LEU A 566 1.77 -0.14 -12.94
N PHE A 567 2.81 0.03 -13.74
CA PHE A 567 2.74 -0.01 -15.21
C PHE A 567 3.48 -1.23 -15.74
N THR A 568 2.95 -1.84 -16.78
CA THR A 568 3.58 -3.02 -17.42
C THR A 568 4.85 -2.68 -18.19
N SER A 569 5.13 -1.39 -18.44
CA SER A 569 6.30 -0.93 -19.20
C SER A 569 6.77 0.43 -18.70
N SER A 570 8.08 0.59 -18.56
CA SER A 570 8.72 1.88 -18.26
C SER A 570 8.86 2.80 -19.48
N THR A 571 8.67 2.27 -20.68
CA THR A 571 8.94 2.94 -21.97
C THR A 571 7.68 3.08 -22.84
N SER A 572 6.52 2.68 -22.35
CA SER A 572 5.23 2.96 -23.00
C SER A 572 4.68 4.30 -22.56
N ASP A 573 3.88 4.93 -23.42
CA ASP A 573 3.24 6.21 -23.11
C ASP A 573 2.28 6.06 -21.94
N VAL A 574 2.43 6.93 -20.93
CA VAL A 574 1.59 6.94 -19.72
C VAL A 574 0.82 8.25 -19.54
N VAL A 575 1.24 9.33 -20.18
CA VAL A 575 0.60 10.65 -20.07
C VAL A 575 -0.29 10.91 -21.26
N THR A 576 -1.55 11.26 -21.03
CA THR A 576 -2.54 11.52 -22.10
C THR A 576 -2.57 12.97 -22.55
N THR A 577 -2.37 13.93 -21.65
CA THR A 577 -2.45 15.36 -21.95
C THR A 577 -1.21 16.09 -21.45
N ALA A 578 -0.65 16.96 -22.28
CA ALA A 578 0.50 17.80 -21.93
C ALA A 578 0.15 18.83 -20.85
N GLY A 579 1.10 19.15 -19.99
CA GLY A 579 0.94 20.10 -18.89
C GLY A 579 2.26 20.46 -18.23
N SER A 580 2.16 20.91 -16.99
CA SER A 580 3.33 21.20 -16.14
C SER A 580 3.00 20.84 -14.69
N ILE A 581 3.99 20.40 -13.95
CA ILE A 581 3.91 20.14 -12.51
C ILE A 581 4.72 21.20 -11.80
N GLN A 582 4.12 21.88 -10.85
CA GLN A 582 4.85 22.69 -9.87
C GLN A 582 5.25 21.82 -8.69
N PHE A 583 6.52 21.90 -8.35
CA PHE A 583 7.09 21.41 -7.11
C PHE A 583 7.34 22.58 -6.18
N SER A 584 7.07 22.44 -4.89
CA SER A 584 7.41 23.48 -3.91
C SER A 584 7.75 22.87 -2.56
N GLY A 585 8.75 23.43 -1.87
CA GLY A 585 9.22 22.98 -0.58
C GLY A 585 9.73 24.12 0.27
N ASN A 586 10.11 23.82 1.52
CA ASN A 586 10.71 24.78 2.44
C ASN A 586 11.60 24.03 3.46
N ASP A 587 12.85 23.86 3.10
CA ASP A 587 13.91 23.23 3.90
C ASP A 587 14.89 24.27 4.48
N GLY A 588 14.34 25.37 4.97
CA GLY A 588 15.08 26.53 5.52
C GLY A 588 14.96 27.78 4.65
N SER A 589 14.65 27.64 3.38
CA SER A 589 14.19 28.70 2.47
C SER A 589 13.14 28.12 1.52
N ALA A 590 12.06 28.87 1.29
CA ALA A 590 11.04 28.44 0.35
C ALA A 590 11.61 28.37 -1.06
N TRP A 591 11.30 27.28 -1.76
CA TRP A 591 11.68 27.08 -3.15
C TRP A 591 10.49 26.56 -3.97
N SER A 592 10.49 26.84 -5.24
CA SER A 592 9.54 26.26 -6.17
C SER A 592 10.15 26.10 -7.56
N SER A 593 9.73 25.06 -8.28
CA SER A 593 10.13 24.82 -9.67
C SER A 593 8.98 24.22 -10.45
N THR A 594 8.97 24.46 -11.78
CA THR A 594 7.93 23.95 -12.66
C THR A 594 8.54 23.11 -13.77
N VAL A 595 8.17 21.83 -13.81
CA VAL A 595 8.61 20.88 -14.83
C VAL A 595 7.49 20.67 -15.85
N SER A 596 7.74 21.09 -17.10
CA SER A 596 6.80 20.88 -18.20
C SER A 596 6.95 19.48 -18.79
N TYR A 597 5.85 18.90 -19.25
CA TYR A 597 5.81 17.60 -19.89
C TYR A 597 4.86 17.61 -21.08
N THR A 598 5.06 16.68 -22.01
CA THR A 598 4.24 16.54 -23.22
C THR A 598 3.33 15.31 -23.12
N ALA A 599 2.26 15.28 -23.92
CA ALA A 599 1.50 14.05 -24.11
C ALA A 599 2.39 12.93 -24.65
N SER A 600 2.02 11.70 -24.35
CA SER A 600 2.77 10.49 -24.75
C SER A 600 4.17 10.38 -24.15
N GLN A 601 4.37 10.93 -22.95
CA GLN A 601 5.59 10.65 -22.19
C GLN A 601 5.52 9.33 -21.44
N THR A 602 6.67 8.68 -21.33
CA THR A 602 6.88 7.41 -20.65
C THR A 602 7.36 7.66 -19.22
N LEU A 603 7.27 6.67 -18.32
CA LEU A 603 7.83 6.80 -16.97
C LEU A 603 9.30 7.21 -16.98
N THR A 604 10.09 6.61 -17.88
CA THR A 604 11.53 6.92 -18.02
C THR A 604 11.77 8.34 -18.49
N SER A 605 10.97 8.85 -19.44
CA SER A 605 11.15 10.21 -19.93
C SER A 605 10.69 11.25 -18.89
N LEU A 606 9.66 10.95 -18.11
CA LEU A 606 9.21 11.79 -16.99
C LEU A 606 10.28 11.90 -15.90
N ALA A 607 10.84 10.77 -15.47
CA ALA A 607 11.94 10.75 -14.51
C ALA A 607 13.13 11.57 -15.02
N THR A 608 13.44 11.46 -16.32
CA THR A 608 14.51 12.24 -16.95
C THR A 608 14.22 13.74 -16.94
N SER A 609 12.96 14.14 -17.21
CA SER A 609 12.56 15.56 -17.20
C SER A 609 12.66 16.16 -15.79
N ILE A 610 12.21 15.43 -14.77
CA ILE A 610 12.29 15.85 -13.37
C ILE A 610 13.77 16.00 -12.94
N ASN A 611 14.60 15.02 -13.23
CA ASN A 611 16.02 15.02 -12.85
C ASN A 611 16.85 16.04 -13.66
N ALA A 612 16.35 16.57 -14.77
CA ALA A 612 17.00 17.62 -15.54
C ALA A 612 16.77 19.03 -14.95
N ASP A 613 15.82 19.18 -14.04
CA ASP A 613 15.54 20.45 -13.39
C ASP A 613 16.62 20.77 -12.34
N SER A 614 17.24 21.94 -12.48
CA SER A 614 18.38 22.32 -11.63
C SER A 614 17.97 22.68 -10.21
N THR A 615 16.77 23.19 -10.02
CA THR A 615 16.23 23.52 -8.68
C THR A 615 15.95 22.23 -7.93
N LEU A 616 15.20 21.30 -8.52
CA LEU A 616 14.89 20.01 -7.89
C LEU A 616 16.15 19.22 -7.53
N THR A 617 17.14 19.21 -8.43
CA THR A 617 18.43 18.56 -8.16
C THR A 617 19.17 19.22 -6.99
N THR A 618 19.11 20.55 -6.86
CA THR A 618 19.76 21.31 -5.76
C THR A 618 19.09 21.02 -4.43
N GLU A 619 17.76 20.95 -4.42
CA GLU A 619 16.94 20.67 -3.23
C GLU A 619 16.84 19.17 -2.88
N GLY A 620 17.52 18.30 -3.62
CA GLY A 620 17.58 16.87 -3.31
C GLY A 620 16.43 16.03 -3.88
N VAL A 621 15.48 16.65 -4.59
CA VAL A 621 14.36 15.93 -5.20
C VAL A 621 14.81 15.23 -6.47
N SER A 622 14.53 13.93 -6.54
CA SER A 622 14.90 13.07 -7.67
C SER A 622 13.77 12.14 -8.05
N ALA A 623 13.76 11.71 -9.31
CA ALA A 623 12.80 10.74 -9.83
C ALA A 623 13.52 9.51 -10.38
N GLU A 624 13.01 8.33 -10.09
CA GLU A 624 13.51 7.06 -10.64
C GLU A 624 12.38 6.13 -11.04
N VAL A 625 12.64 5.27 -12.02
CA VAL A 625 11.73 4.19 -12.39
C VAL A 625 12.19 2.93 -11.69
N VAL A 626 11.38 2.47 -10.75
CA VAL A 626 11.65 1.29 -9.93
C VAL A 626 10.91 0.10 -10.52
N ALA A 627 11.61 -1.02 -10.69
CA ALA A 627 10.96 -2.28 -11.03
C ALA A 627 10.23 -2.80 -9.78
N ASP A 628 8.97 -3.18 -9.94
CA ASP A 628 8.11 -3.69 -8.88
C ASP A 628 7.33 -4.89 -9.43
N GLY A 629 7.73 -6.09 -8.99
CA GLY A 629 7.23 -7.34 -9.55
C GLY A 629 7.39 -7.44 -11.07
N ASP A 630 6.29 -7.71 -11.76
CA ASP A 630 6.25 -7.80 -13.23
C ASP A 630 6.08 -6.42 -13.93
N GLY A 631 6.17 -5.33 -13.18
CA GLY A 631 5.94 -3.97 -13.69
C GLY A 631 6.95 -2.94 -13.23
N TYR A 632 6.57 -1.69 -13.42
CA TYR A 632 7.41 -0.51 -13.14
C TYR A 632 6.57 0.58 -12.48
N ARG A 633 7.17 1.30 -11.51
CA ARG A 633 6.61 2.50 -10.89
C ARG A 633 7.54 3.68 -11.08
N LEU A 634 6.97 4.87 -11.17
CA LEU A 634 7.71 6.10 -10.98
C LEU A 634 7.74 6.41 -9.49
N GLU A 635 8.93 6.57 -8.94
CA GLU A 635 9.15 7.07 -7.59
C GLU A 635 9.79 8.46 -7.68
N ILE A 636 9.21 9.44 -6.96
CA ILE A 636 9.77 10.78 -6.80
C ILE A 636 10.00 10.98 -5.32
N LYS A 637 11.23 11.28 -4.94
CA LYS A 637 11.63 11.41 -3.54
C LYS A 637 12.62 12.52 -3.30
N ASP A 638 12.59 13.06 -2.10
CA ASP A 638 13.64 13.88 -1.54
C ASP A 638 14.70 13.01 -0.85
N ALA A 639 15.97 13.25 -1.15
CA ALA A 639 17.10 12.45 -0.63
C ALA A 639 17.36 12.69 0.87
N SER A 640 16.98 13.86 1.39
CA SER A 640 17.11 14.24 2.81
C SER A 640 15.89 13.80 3.63
N GLY A 641 14.80 13.48 2.96
CA GLY A 641 13.52 13.13 3.58
C GLY A 641 12.67 14.37 3.92
N ASP A 642 13.00 15.52 3.33
CA ASP A 642 12.23 16.75 3.49
C ASP A 642 10.94 16.68 2.67
N GLU A 643 9.85 17.20 3.23
CA GLU A 643 8.54 17.16 2.58
C GLU A 643 8.44 18.21 1.47
N PHE A 644 7.82 17.87 0.36
CA PHE A 644 7.54 18.78 -0.74
C PHE A 644 6.13 18.58 -1.29
N ALA A 645 5.57 19.65 -1.87
CA ALA A 645 4.28 19.60 -2.53
C ALA A 645 4.45 19.46 -4.05
N MET A 646 3.51 18.76 -4.68
CA MET A 646 3.36 18.69 -6.13
C MET A 646 1.95 19.07 -6.51
N VAL A 647 1.82 19.94 -7.49
CA VAL A 647 0.52 20.35 -8.03
C VAL A 647 0.60 20.40 -9.55
N GLU A 648 -0.38 19.83 -10.20
CA GLU A 648 -0.50 19.92 -11.65
C GLU A 648 -1.07 21.29 -12.05
N THR A 649 -0.52 21.88 -13.08
CA THR A 649 -0.94 23.19 -13.56
C THR A 649 -1.51 23.10 -14.96
N GLY A 650 -2.59 23.83 -15.20
CA GLY A 650 -3.29 23.83 -16.49
C GLY A 650 -4.14 22.57 -16.70
N SER A 651 -4.26 22.14 -17.94
CA SER A 651 -5.09 20.97 -18.32
C SER A 651 -4.31 19.66 -18.42
N GLY A 652 -3.15 19.59 -17.78
CA GLY A 652 -2.30 18.40 -17.77
C GLY A 652 -2.94 17.23 -17.03
N THR A 653 -2.44 16.02 -17.29
CA THR A 653 -2.97 14.78 -16.69
C THR A 653 -1.90 13.86 -16.10
N PHE A 654 -0.68 14.32 -15.92
CA PHE A 654 0.42 13.50 -15.40
C PHE A 654 0.09 12.86 -14.05
N LEU A 655 -0.39 13.69 -13.11
CA LEU A 655 -0.64 13.23 -11.75
C LEU A 655 -1.84 12.27 -11.70
N SER A 656 -2.88 12.55 -12.49
CA SER A 656 -4.04 11.66 -12.62
C SER A 656 -3.73 10.39 -13.41
N ASP A 657 -2.99 10.48 -14.52
CA ASP A 657 -2.65 9.34 -15.35
C ASP A 657 -1.67 8.38 -14.67
N THR A 658 -0.75 8.92 -13.87
CA THR A 658 0.20 8.10 -13.10
C THR A 658 -0.34 7.71 -11.73
N ASN A 659 -1.42 8.34 -11.26
CA ASN A 659 -1.95 8.19 -9.91
C ASN A 659 -0.85 8.33 -8.83
N LEU A 660 0.00 9.33 -9.04
CA LEU A 660 1.17 9.58 -8.19
C LEU A 660 0.74 10.09 -6.81
N ARG A 661 1.13 9.41 -5.76
CA ARG A 661 0.68 9.67 -4.39
C ARG A 661 1.72 9.25 -3.37
N THR A 662 1.52 9.67 -2.11
CA THR A 662 2.37 9.27 -0.99
C THR A 662 2.41 7.74 -0.82
N GLU A 663 3.49 7.24 -0.21
CA GLU A 663 3.73 5.80 -0.01
C GLU A 663 2.60 5.16 0.83
N ARG A 664 1.91 4.18 0.26
CA ARG A 664 0.79 3.47 0.89
C ARG A 664 1.18 2.20 1.64
N ARG A 665 2.36 1.66 1.39
CA ARG A 665 2.81 0.43 2.06
C ARG A 665 2.90 0.66 3.56
N ALA A 666 2.36 -0.28 4.31
CA ALA A 666 2.19 -0.20 5.75
C ALA A 666 1.19 0.87 6.23
N LEU A 667 0.29 1.36 5.37
CA LEU A 667 -0.70 2.36 5.78
C LEU A 667 -1.63 1.82 6.86
N SER A 668 -2.06 0.55 6.76
CA SER A 668 -2.89 -0.11 7.77
C SER A 668 -2.28 -0.07 9.18
N GLY A 669 -0.95 -0.07 9.27
CA GLY A 669 -0.23 0.06 10.54
C GLY A 669 -0.03 1.50 11.04
N LYS A 670 -0.41 2.51 10.26
CA LYS A 670 -0.16 3.93 10.55
C LYS A 670 -1.41 4.75 10.85
N LEU A 671 -2.59 4.19 10.60
CA LEU A 671 -3.85 4.90 10.82
C LEU A 671 -4.16 5.05 12.31
N SER A 672 -4.72 6.19 12.67
CA SER A 672 -5.25 6.45 14.01
C SER A 672 -6.44 7.40 13.92
N VAL A 673 -7.32 7.38 14.91
CA VAL A 673 -8.29 8.46 15.08
C VAL A 673 -7.53 9.72 15.48
N ARG A 674 -7.87 10.87 14.91
CA ARG A 674 -7.24 12.16 15.21
C ARG A 674 -7.26 12.41 16.73
N SER A 675 -6.12 12.76 17.29
CA SER A 675 -5.92 12.79 18.75
C SER A 675 -6.86 13.76 19.49
N ASP A 676 -7.19 14.90 18.89
CA ASP A 676 -8.11 15.87 19.47
C ASP A 676 -9.57 15.35 19.54
N ILE A 677 -9.99 14.51 18.57
CA ILE A 677 -11.30 13.83 18.61
C ILE A 677 -11.32 12.73 19.67
N VAL A 678 -10.19 12.04 19.88
CA VAL A 678 -10.08 11.05 20.97
C VAL A 678 -10.14 11.72 22.34
N GLU A 679 -9.49 12.89 22.49
CA GLU A 679 -9.52 13.68 23.72
C GLU A 679 -10.89 14.35 23.97
N ASP A 680 -11.52 14.83 22.89
CA ASP A 680 -12.84 15.49 22.93
C ASP A 680 -13.76 14.95 21.81
N PRO A 681 -14.51 13.87 22.06
CA PRO A 681 -15.45 13.30 21.09
C PRO A 681 -16.57 14.24 20.62
N PHE A 682 -16.75 15.40 21.24
CA PHE A 682 -17.67 16.41 20.75
C PHE A 682 -17.22 17.05 19.43
N LEU A 683 -15.94 16.92 19.08
CA LEU A 683 -15.38 17.34 17.81
C LEU A 683 -15.72 16.40 16.63
N LEU A 684 -16.27 15.21 16.91
CA LEU A 684 -16.79 14.30 15.88
C LEU A 684 -17.81 15.03 15.00
N SER A 685 -17.60 15.03 13.69
CA SER A 685 -18.53 15.65 12.73
C SER A 685 -19.88 14.94 12.76
N ARG A 686 -20.92 15.64 13.12
CA ARG A 686 -22.29 15.12 13.19
C ARG A 686 -23.29 15.92 12.40
N GLY A 687 -23.08 17.22 12.28
CA GLY A 687 -23.88 18.15 11.51
C GLY A 687 -23.02 19.11 10.70
N ALA A 688 -23.61 19.92 9.87
CA ALA A 688 -22.89 20.87 9.04
C ALA A 688 -23.11 22.31 9.52
N LEU A 689 -22.21 23.22 9.14
CA LEU A 689 -22.46 24.64 9.22
C LEU A 689 -23.66 24.97 8.30
N GLN A 690 -24.79 25.28 8.90
CA GLN A 690 -26.02 25.56 8.16
C GLN A 690 -25.89 26.90 7.41
N SER A 691 -26.23 26.88 6.14
CA SER A 691 -26.55 28.11 5.40
C SER A 691 -27.84 28.72 5.94
N ASN A 692 -28.12 29.99 5.62
CA ASN A 692 -29.31 30.72 6.09
C ASN A 692 -30.59 29.88 6.06
N THR A 693 -30.88 29.23 7.16
CA THR A 693 -32.13 28.48 7.37
C THR A 693 -33.00 29.31 8.31
N TRP A 694 -34.15 29.69 7.84
CA TRP A 694 -35.14 30.43 8.59
C TRP A 694 -36.21 29.47 9.07
N THR A 695 -36.44 29.39 10.36
CA THR A 695 -37.45 28.52 10.95
C THR A 695 -38.53 29.35 11.67
N SER A 696 -39.80 29.00 11.46
CA SER A 696 -40.88 29.56 12.26
C SER A 696 -40.99 28.93 13.62
N LYS A 697 -41.71 29.54 14.52
CA LYS A 697 -42.15 28.90 15.74
C LYS A 697 -42.91 27.60 15.44
N ASN A 698 -42.84 26.66 16.39
CA ASN A 698 -43.58 25.40 16.33
C ASN A 698 -45.09 25.61 16.46
N LEU A 699 -45.82 24.99 15.55
CA LEU A 699 -47.30 24.97 15.53
C LEU A 699 -47.79 23.53 15.71
N ASN A 700 -48.97 23.36 16.28
CA ASN A 700 -49.55 22.03 16.53
C ASN A 700 -50.16 21.35 15.30
N SER A 701 -50.13 22.02 14.13
CA SER A 701 -50.64 21.46 12.86
C SER A 701 -50.07 22.22 11.66
N ASP A 702 -49.85 21.53 10.59
CA ASP A 702 -49.42 22.06 9.29
C ASP A 702 -50.56 22.36 8.31
N THR A 703 -51.71 21.75 8.55
CA THR A 703 -52.91 21.85 7.71
C THR A 703 -54.10 22.56 8.36
N THR A 704 -53.95 22.97 9.61
CA THR A 704 -54.95 23.82 10.30
C THR A 704 -54.69 25.27 9.98
N ALA A 705 -55.76 26.04 9.74
CA ALA A 705 -55.65 27.50 9.54
C ALA A 705 -54.97 28.17 10.72
N PHE A 706 -54.14 29.17 10.47
CA PHE A 706 -53.33 29.88 11.48
C PHE A 706 -54.12 30.41 12.65
N SER A 707 -55.39 30.76 12.40
CA SER A 707 -56.30 31.14 13.48
C SER A 707 -56.71 30.04 14.45
N GLY A 708 -56.52 28.78 14.02
CA GLY A 708 -56.82 27.57 14.80
C GLY A 708 -55.59 26.79 15.31
N THR A 709 -54.36 27.25 15.00
CA THR A 709 -53.14 26.65 15.50
C THR A 709 -52.86 27.02 16.96
N THR A 710 -52.04 26.24 17.64
CA THR A 710 -51.51 26.57 18.95
C THR A 710 -49.97 26.55 18.90
N PRO A 711 -49.33 27.73 19.06
CA PRO A 711 -49.88 29.07 19.21
C PRO A 711 -50.58 29.59 17.92
N THR A 712 -51.57 30.51 18.07
CA THR A 712 -52.22 31.13 16.92
C THR A 712 -51.24 32.06 16.18
N VAL A 713 -51.43 32.17 14.87
CA VAL A 713 -50.61 33.03 13.99
C VAL A 713 -51.46 34.20 13.45
N SER A 714 -51.01 35.40 13.63
CA SER A 714 -51.62 36.63 13.06
C SER A 714 -51.25 36.73 11.57
N ALA A 715 -52.10 37.33 10.77
CA ALA A 715 -51.77 37.66 9.39
C ALA A 715 -50.52 38.52 9.29
N GLY A 716 -49.73 38.31 8.28
CA GLY A 716 -48.46 39.03 8.07
C GLY A 716 -47.94 38.92 6.66
N THR A 717 -46.74 39.41 6.50
CA THR A 717 -46.00 39.32 5.23
C THR A 717 -44.55 38.93 5.55
N LEU A 718 -44.07 37.88 4.88
CA LEU A 718 -42.64 37.53 4.81
C LEU A 718 -41.99 38.41 3.73
N THR A 719 -41.06 39.24 4.09
CA THR A 719 -40.31 40.09 3.15
C THR A 719 -38.90 39.58 3.08
N PHE A 720 -38.53 39.09 1.92
CA PHE A 720 -37.19 38.59 1.58
C PHE A 720 -36.42 39.73 0.90
N THR A 721 -35.21 40.01 1.36
CA THR A 721 -34.30 40.94 0.68
C THR A 721 -33.11 40.10 0.21
N LEU A 722 -33.02 39.93 -1.10
CA LEU A 722 -32.04 39.04 -1.75
C LEU A 722 -30.71 39.75 -2.02
N ASP A 723 -30.79 41.01 -2.39
CA ASP A 723 -29.65 41.93 -2.58
C ASP A 723 -30.11 43.39 -2.30
N ALA A 724 -29.21 44.35 -2.47
CA ALA A 724 -29.49 45.77 -2.21
C ALA A 724 -30.66 46.33 -3.05
N SER A 725 -31.09 45.66 -4.11
CA SER A 725 -32.07 46.11 -5.08
C SER A 725 -33.27 45.15 -5.25
N THR A 726 -33.12 43.89 -4.86
CA THR A 726 -34.12 42.85 -5.14
C THR A 726 -34.83 42.43 -3.84
N THR A 727 -36.13 42.61 -3.78
CA THR A 727 -36.97 42.11 -2.70
C THR A 727 -38.12 41.28 -3.23
N ALA A 728 -38.51 40.27 -2.47
CA ALA A 728 -39.70 39.49 -2.70
C ALA A 728 -40.60 39.50 -1.47
N SER A 729 -41.91 39.46 -1.63
CA SER A 729 -42.83 39.44 -0.51
C SER A 729 -43.88 38.35 -0.70
N VAL A 730 -44.15 37.61 0.38
CA VAL A 730 -45.19 36.58 0.43
C VAL A 730 -46.10 36.90 1.62
N SER A 731 -47.33 37.30 1.33
CA SER A 731 -48.33 37.61 2.37
C SER A 731 -49.08 36.36 2.77
N TYR A 732 -49.44 36.28 4.05
CA TYR A 732 -50.26 35.20 4.58
C TYR A 732 -51.37 35.72 5.50
N ALA A 733 -52.50 35.07 5.44
CA ALA A 733 -53.70 35.39 6.24
C ALA A 733 -53.89 34.41 7.39
N THR A 734 -54.74 34.78 8.36
CA THR A 734 -55.12 33.87 9.46
C THR A 734 -55.89 32.62 8.99
N SER A 735 -56.39 32.63 7.75
CA SER A 735 -57.01 31.48 7.09
C SER A 735 -56.03 30.51 6.43
N ASP A 736 -54.76 30.91 6.29
CA ASP A 736 -53.76 30.08 5.63
C ASP A 736 -53.20 29.03 6.62
N THR A 737 -52.54 28.04 6.06
CA THR A 737 -51.89 26.93 6.77
C THR A 737 -50.39 26.96 6.48
N LEU A 738 -49.56 26.22 7.27
CA LEU A 738 -48.16 26.10 6.93
C LEU A 738 -47.94 25.49 5.51
N THR A 739 -48.71 24.47 5.16
CA THR A 739 -48.66 23.87 3.83
C THR A 739 -49.01 24.81 2.71
N SER A 740 -50.04 25.68 2.89
CA SER A 740 -50.40 26.68 1.87
C SER A 740 -49.35 27.76 1.74
N LEU A 741 -48.73 28.18 2.86
CA LEU A 741 -47.65 29.17 2.85
C LEU A 741 -46.40 28.65 2.17
N VAL A 742 -46.00 27.41 2.45
CA VAL A 742 -44.90 26.72 1.72
C VAL A 742 -45.15 26.74 0.23
N THR A 743 -46.36 26.38 -0.18
CA THR A 743 -46.76 26.44 -1.60
C THR A 743 -46.62 27.86 -2.19
N SER A 744 -47.02 28.86 -1.43
CA SER A 744 -46.94 30.26 -1.85
C SER A 744 -45.49 30.76 -1.98
N ILE A 745 -44.61 30.34 -1.07
CA ILE A 745 -43.15 30.65 -1.14
C ILE A 745 -42.53 29.99 -2.35
N ASN A 746 -42.71 28.66 -2.52
CA ASN A 746 -42.11 27.89 -3.58
C ASN A 746 -42.64 28.21 -4.99
N SER A 747 -43.84 28.84 -5.08
CA SER A 747 -44.42 29.33 -6.34
C SER A 747 -44.05 30.78 -6.67
N ASN A 748 -43.39 31.49 -5.78
CA ASN A 748 -42.93 32.85 -6.05
C ASN A 748 -41.74 32.82 -6.99
N SER A 749 -41.91 33.43 -8.21
CA SER A 749 -40.93 33.37 -9.27
C SER A 749 -39.58 34.03 -8.90
N THR A 750 -39.59 35.08 -8.08
CA THR A 750 -38.37 35.75 -7.63
C THR A 750 -37.59 34.86 -6.65
N LEU A 751 -38.28 34.22 -5.71
CA LEU A 751 -37.65 33.31 -4.75
C LEU A 751 -37.16 32.00 -5.44
N SER A 752 -37.94 31.49 -6.39
CA SER A 752 -37.54 30.34 -7.17
C SER A 752 -36.30 30.59 -8.05
N THR A 753 -36.17 31.81 -8.60
CA THR A 753 -34.99 32.22 -9.38
C THR A 753 -33.76 32.38 -8.46
N ALA A 754 -33.97 32.76 -7.21
CA ALA A 754 -32.95 32.88 -6.18
C ALA A 754 -32.77 31.56 -5.39
N ASN A 755 -33.20 30.41 -5.92
CA ASN A 755 -33.09 29.08 -5.33
C ASN A 755 -33.57 28.97 -3.85
N ILE A 756 -34.41 29.90 -3.39
CA ILE A 756 -35.02 29.87 -2.06
C ILE A 756 -36.21 28.92 -2.08
N THR A 757 -36.19 27.95 -1.22
CA THR A 757 -37.24 26.95 -1.05
C THR A 757 -37.80 26.93 0.37
N ALA A 758 -39.00 26.46 0.50
CA ALA A 758 -39.66 26.31 1.80
C ALA A 758 -40.21 24.90 1.98
N GLU A 759 -40.20 24.41 3.19
CA GLU A 759 -40.77 23.09 3.55
C GLU A 759 -41.43 23.16 4.93
N VAL A 760 -42.30 22.18 5.20
CA VAL A 760 -42.82 21.93 6.56
C VAL A 760 -41.96 20.90 7.24
N VAL A 761 -41.39 21.23 8.39
CA VAL A 761 -40.59 20.31 9.21
C VAL A 761 -41.44 19.80 10.37
N ILE A 762 -41.35 18.53 10.65
CA ILE A 762 -42.02 17.88 11.77
C ILE A 762 -41.05 17.81 12.97
N ASN A 763 -41.43 18.46 14.07
CA ASN A 763 -40.66 18.49 15.30
C ASN A 763 -41.46 17.75 16.43
N GLY A 764 -41.31 16.44 16.48
CA GLY A 764 -42.09 15.56 17.35
C GLY A 764 -43.60 15.63 17.02
N SER A 765 -44.41 16.23 17.85
CA SER A 765 -45.86 16.44 17.62
C SER A 765 -46.18 17.79 17.02
N ASN A 766 -45.20 18.62 16.73
CA ASN A 766 -45.35 19.96 16.22
C ASN A 766 -44.79 20.09 14.79
N TYR A 767 -45.15 21.23 14.16
CA TYR A 767 -44.78 21.57 12.80
C TYR A 767 -44.20 22.98 12.71
N SER A 768 -43.19 23.21 11.90
CA SER A 768 -42.62 24.51 11.66
C SER A 768 -42.38 24.75 10.16
N LEU A 769 -42.40 26.00 9.74
CA LEU A 769 -41.93 26.42 8.42
C LEU A 769 -40.42 26.50 8.46
N LYS A 770 -39.77 25.83 7.48
CA LYS A 770 -38.34 25.99 7.23
C LYS A 770 -38.18 26.62 5.85
N ILE A 771 -37.36 27.62 5.73
CA ILE A 771 -37.00 28.30 4.50
C ILE A 771 -35.48 28.20 4.33
N VAL A 772 -35.05 27.74 3.18
CA VAL A 772 -33.63 27.46 2.86
C VAL A 772 -33.30 28.13 1.53
N ASP A 773 -32.13 28.71 1.47
CA ASP A 773 -31.44 29.02 0.22
C ASP A 773 -30.56 27.85 -0.20
N THR A 774 -30.80 27.29 -1.36
CA THR A 774 -30.12 26.06 -1.84
C THR A 774 -28.81 26.33 -2.57
N ASP A 775 -28.54 27.59 -2.97
CA ASP A 775 -27.27 28.00 -3.57
C ASP A 775 -26.43 28.88 -2.62
N SER A 776 -26.94 29.08 -1.40
CA SER A 776 -26.19 29.68 -0.29
C SER A 776 -25.94 31.18 -0.41
N ASP A 777 -26.65 31.87 -1.25
CA ASP A 777 -26.65 33.34 -1.27
C ASP A 777 -27.31 33.90 0.02
N ASN A 778 -26.76 34.94 0.58
CA ASN A 778 -27.30 35.55 1.78
C ASN A 778 -28.59 36.35 1.46
N PHE A 779 -29.68 35.99 2.10
CA PHE A 779 -30.89 36.84 2.11
C PHE A 779 -31.31 37.18 3.53
N THR A 780 -31.97 38.29 3.68
CA THR A 780 -32.63 38.65 4.96
C THR A 780 -34.12 38.42 4.85
N LEU A 781 -34.73 37.95 5.94
CA LEU A 781 -36.16 37.71 6.01
C LEU A 781 -36.76 38.49 7.19
N VAL A 782 -37.79 39.26 6.93
CA VAL A 782 -38.56 39.97 7.97
C VAL A 782 -40.00 39.48 7.93
N ASP A 783 -40.50 39.02 9.07
CA ASP A 783 -41.90 38.66 9.28
C ASP A 783 -42.63 39.81 9.98
N SER A 784 -43.65 40.35 9.34
CA SER A 784 -44.50 41.39 9.95
C SER A 784 -45.69 40.85 10.72
N GLY A 785 -45.87 39.51 10.76
CA GLY A 785 -46.98 38.82 11.38
C GLY A 785 -46.63 38.03 12.63
N GLY A 786 -47.36 36.95 12.84
CA GLY A 786 -47.22 36.11 14.05
C GLY A 786 -46.47 34.82 13.89
N LEU A 787 -45.83 34.50 12.75
CA LEU A 787 -45.07 33.28 12.55
C LEU A 787 -43.78 33.25 13.36
N SER A 788 -43.22 34.44 13.69
CA SER A 788 -41.95 34.56 14.42
C SER A 788 -40.88 33.67 13.81
N VAL A 789 -40.49 34.03 12.59
CA VAL A 789 -39.47 33.31 11.86
C VAL A 789 -38.11 33.79 12.37
N ASP A 790 -37.36 32.89 12.96
CA ASP A 790 -36.02 33.15 13.47
C ASP A 790 -34.98 32.51 12.56
N VAL A 791 -33.83 33.14 12.45
CA VAL A 791 -32.68 32.60 11.75
C VAL A 791 -32.00 31.57 12.63
N SER A 792 -31.91 30.33 12.20
CA SER A 792 -30.94 29.41 12.74
C SER A 792 -29.72 29.34 11.81
N GLN A 793 -28.74 30.17 12.12
CA GLN A 793 -27.43 30.19 11.43
C GLN A 793 -26.40 29.62 12.37
N GLY A 794 -25.56 28.73 11.82
CA GLY A 794 -24.47 28.11 12.57
C GLY A 794 -24.55 26.60 12.61
N VAL A 795 -23.90 26.03 13.61
CA VAL A 795 -23.92 24.56 13.85
C VAL A 795 -24.92 24.28 14.97
N THR A 796 -25.86 23.37 14.73
CA THR A 796 -26.91 23.06 15.69
C THR A 796 -26.66 21.77 16.46
N ILE A 797 -27.01 21.73 17.75
CA ILE A 797 -26.77 20.56 18.63
C ILE A 797 -27.54 19.32 18.18
N GLY A 798 -28.68 19.46 17.54
CA GLY A 798 -29.53 18.37 17.08
C GLY A 798 -29.34 17.99 15.62
N ASP A 799 -28.34 18.55 14.94
CA ASP A 799 -28.06 18.17 13.56
C ASP A 799 -27.21 16.89 13.51
N GLY A 800 -27.78 15.81 12.97
CA GLY A 800 -27.14 14.52 12.72
C GLY A 800 -26.96 14.21 11.24
N SER A 801 -27.06 15.19 10.35
CA SER A 801 -27.03 14.98 8.90
C SER A 801 -25.74 14.35 8.43
N VAL A 802 -24.59 14.85 8.87
CA VAL A 802 -23.27 14.30 8.49
C VAL A 802 -23.01 12.94 9.11
N ALA A 803 -23.45 12.70 10.35
CA ALA A 803 -23.38 11.38 10.96
C ALA A 803 -24.21 10.34 10.18
N LYS A 804 -25.37 10.74 9.65
CA LYS A 804 -26.18 9.89 8.78
C LYS A 804 -25.47 9.58 7.46
N ASP A 805 -24.83 10.56 6.85
CA ASP A 805 -24.07 10.38 5.62
C ASP A 805 -22.86 9.48 5.87
N LEU A 806 -22.17 9.61 7.02
CA LEU A 806 -21.10 8.72 7.44
C LEU A 806 -21.58 7.27 7.59
N ALA A 807 -22.72 7.05 8.26
CA ALA A 807 -23.31 5.71 8.37
C ALA A 807 -23.68 5.12 6.99
N ALA A 808 -24.20 5.96 6.08
CA ALA A 808 -24.55 5.56 4.73
C ALA A 808 -23.32 5.17 3.90
N GLU A 809 -22.17 5.83 4.12
CA GLU A 809 -20.93 5.57 3.38
C GLU A 809 -20.43 4.13 3.57
N PHE A 810 -20.61 3.54 4.75
CA PHE A 810 -20.28 2.13 4.98
C PHE A 810 -21.10 1.14 4.14
N ASN A 811 -22.26 1.55 3.65
CA ASN A 811 -23.13 0.77 2.77
C ASN A 811 -22.95 1.16 1.28
N THR A 812 -22.14 2.15 0.99
CA THR A 812 -21.82 2.58 -0.37
C THR A 812 -20.76 1.64 -0.96
N SER A 813 -20.91 1.33 -2.25
CA SER A 813 -19.91 0.53 -2.96
C SER A 813 -18.70 1.39 -3.34
N VAL A 814 -17.55 1.01 -2.83
CA VAL A 814 -16.24 1.64 -3.06
C VAL A 814 -15.45 0.83 -4.08
N ASN A 815 -14.68 1.49 -4.92
CA ASN A 815 -13.81 0.82 -5.87
C ASN A 815 -12.46 0.49 -5.24
N PHE A 816 -12.24 -0.79 -4.94
CA PHE A 816 -10.97 -1.31 -4.45
C PHE A 816 -10.08 -1.71 -5.62
N LEU A 817 -8.83 -1.31 -5.60
CA LEU A 817 -7.85 -1.66 -6.62
C LEU A 817 -7.42 -3.11 -6.48
N ALA A 818 -6.90 -3.70 -7.56
CA ALA A 818 -6.28 -5.01 -7.48
C ALA A 818 -5.04 -4.95 -6.58
N ALA A 819 -4.86 -5.97 -5.73
CA ALA A 819 -3.59 -6.18 -5.06
C ALA A 819 -2.49 -6.48 -6.10
N PRO A 820 -1.20 -6.20 -5.81
CA PRO A 820 -0.10 -6.45 -6.75
C PRO A 820 -0.13 -7.86 -7.32
N ALA A 821 0.11 -8.00 -8.61
CA ALA A 821 -0.07 -9.24 -9.38
C ALA A 821 0.82 -10.41 -8.91
N ASP A 822 1.93 -10.15 -8.24
CA ASP A 822 2.99 -11.11 -7.92
C ASP A 822 2.66 -12.13 -6.85
N GLY A 823 1.56 -11.98 -6.13
CA GLY A 823 1.23 -12.86 -5.02
C GLY A 823 -0.11 -13.57 -5.13
N GLY A 824 -0.83 -13.39 -6.23
CA GLY A 824 -2.19 -13.89 -6.32
C GLY A 824 -3.10 -13.17 -5.32
N GLY A 825 -2.94 -11.84 -5.20
CA GLY A 825 -3.81 -10.98 -4.41
C GLY A 825 -5.23 -10.89 -4.98
N LEU A 826 -6.10 -10.16 -4.28
CA LEU A 826 -7.47 -9.94 -4.72
C LEU A 826 -7.51 -9.12 -6.02
N ALA A 827 -8.42 -9.49 -6.91
CA ALA A 827 -8.73 -8.67 -8.08
C ALA A 827 -9.43 -7.36 -7.66
N ALA A 828 -9.39 -6.35 -8.54
CA ALA A 828 -10.16 -5.13 -8.34
C ALA A 828 -11.66 -5.47 -8.17
N ALA A 829 -12.32 -4.80 -7.23
CA ALA A 829 -13.72 -5.04 -6.90
C ALA A 829 -14.41 -3.73 -6.52
N THR A 830 -15.69 -3.63 -6.87
CA THR A 830 -16.55 -2.54 -6.39
C THR A 830 -17.55 -3.14 -5.41
N THR A 831 -17.37 -2.88 -4.12
CA THR A 831 -18.11 -3.52 -3.03
C THR A 831 -18.06 -2.66 -1.77
N THR A 832 -18.77 -3.03 -0.70
CA THR A 832 -18.73 -2.32 0.57
C THR A 832 -17.46 -2.66 1.36
N PHE A 833 -17.11 -1.86 2.37
CA PHE A 833 -15.98 -2.12 3.26
C PHE A 833 -16.09 -3.48 3.97
N ALA A 834 -17.27 -3.81 4.49
CA ALA A 834 -17.51 -5.07 5.17
C ALA A 834 -17.37 -6.28 4.24
N GLU A 835 -17.87 -6.17 3.00
CA GLU A 835 -17.72 -7.24 2.00
C GLU A 835 -16.26 -7.40 1.56
N TYR A 836 -15.54 -6.30 1.36
CA TYR A 836 -14.12 -6.38 1.00
C TYR A 836 -13.29 -7.00 2.12
N SER A 837 -13.49 -6.59 3.38
CA SER A 837 -12.80 -7.18 4.53
C SER A 837 -13.12 -8.67 4.69
N SER A 838 -14.38 -9.08 4.50
CA SER A 838 -14.77 -10.49 4.48
C SER A 838 -14.11 -11.27 3.33
N THR A 839 -13.91 -10.60 2.20
CA THR A 839 -13.22 -11.21 1.04
C THR A 839 -11.74 -11.44 1.33
N ILE A 840 -11.05 -10.53 2.04
CA ILE A 840 -9.66 -10.72 2.50
C ILE A 840 -9.57 -11.98 3.38
N ILE A 841 -10.45 -12.11 4.39
CA ILE A 841 -10.48 -13.27 5.29
C ILE A 841 -10.71 -14.55 4.50
N SER A 842 -11.71 -14.54 3.62
CA SER A 842 -12.07 -15.71 2.79
C SER A 842 -10.97 -16.11 1.84
N PHE A 843 -10.26 -15.14 1.25
CA PHE A 843 -9.11 -15.38 0.38
C PHE A 843 -7.96 -16.03 1.15
N SER A 844 -7.61 -15.51 2.33
CA SER A 844 -6.57 -16.08 3.19
C SER A 844 -6.93 -17.52 3.60
N ALA A 845 -8.17 -17.76 4.00
CA ALA A 845 -8.67 -19.10 4.36
C ALA A 845 -8.63 -20.07 3.17
N ALA A 846 -9.07 -19.64 1.99
CA ALA A 846 -9.03 -20.46 0.77
C ALA A 846 -7.60 -20.81 0.37
N ARG A 847 -6.66 -19.87 0.50
CA ARG A 847 -5.22 -20.07 0.24
C ARG A 847 -4.64 -21.13 1.18
N SER A 848 -4.93 -21.04 2.48
CA SER A 848 -4.53 -22.03 3.49
C SER A 848 -5.09 -23.41 3.17
N LEU A 849 -6.37 -23.52 2.86
CA LEU A 849 -7.01 -24.80 2.50
C LEU A 849 -6.37 -25.43 1.26
N THR A 850 -6.02 -24.62 0.26
CA THR A 850 -5.32 -25.10 -0.94
C THR A 850 -3.96 -25.69 -0.55
N VAL A 851 -3.16 -24.95 0.23
CA VAL A 851 -1.84 -25.43 0.69
C VAL A 851 -1.97 -26.70 1.55
N GLN A 852 -2.99 -26.80 2.43
CA GLN A 852 -3.27 -27.99 3.22
C GLN A 852 -3.60 -29.21 2.35
N SER A 853 -4.40 -29.00 1.32
CA SER A 853 -4.74 -30.07 0.35
C SER A 853 -3.50 -30.55 -0.40
N ASP A 854 -2.69 -29.62 -0.89
CA ASP A 854 -1.45 -29.91 -1.59
C ASP A 854 -0.43 -30.60 -0.66
N LEU A 855 -0.34 -30.16 0.60
CA LEU A 855 0.52 -30.78 1.62
C LEU A 855 0.11 -32.23 1.88
N ALA A 856 -1.19 -32.51 2.08
CA ALA A 856 -1.69 -33.87 2.31
C ALA A 856 -1.42 -34.81 1.12
N PHE A 857 -1.58 -34.29 -0.10
CA PHE A 857 -1.22 -35.03 -1.30
C PHE A 857 0.29 -35.34 -1.35
N GLN A 858 1.11 -34.33 -1.10
CA GLN A 858 2.57 -34.42 -1.14
C GLN A 858 3.11 -35.35 -0.03
N GLU A 859 2.48 -35.32 1.16
CA GLU A 859 2.80 -36.24 2.25
C GLU A 859 2.56 -37.70 1.85
N SER A 860 1.40 -37.98 1.26
CA SER A 860 1.06 -39.33 0.78
C SER A 860 2.06 -39.82 -0.28
N LEU A 861 2.46 -38.96 -1.22
CA LEU A 861 3.45 -39.33 -2.24
C LEU A 861 4.85 -39.59 -1.65
N LYS A 862 5.27 -38.71 -0.73
CA LYS A 862 6.54 -38.88 0.01
C LYS A 862 6.54 -40.20 0.81
N GLU A 863 5.44 -40.52 1.51
CA GLU A 863 5.30 -41.77 2.26
C GLU A 863 5.36 -43.00 1.35
N GLU A 864 4.68 -42.97 0.19
CA GLU A 864 4.76 -44.06 -0.78
C GLU A 864 6.20 -44.32 -1.27
N LEU A 865 6.93 -43.24 -1.62
CA LEU A 865 8.31 -43.31 -2.04
C LEU A 865 9.26 -43.78 -0.91
N TYR A 866 9.03 -43.31 0.30
CA TYR A 866 9.75 -43.73 1.49
C TYR A 866 9.56 -45.23 1.74
N ASN A 867 8.31 -45.71 1.71
CA ASN A 867 8.01 -47.15 1.87
C ASN A 867 8.62 -48.00 0.75
N LYS A 868 8.59 -47.49 -0.50
CA LYS A 868 9.26 -48.18 -1.62
C LYS A 868 10.78 -48.22 -1.45
N ASN A 869 11.40 -47.13 -1.03
CA ASN A 869 12.82 -47.08 -0.72
C ASN A 869 13.16 -48.01 0.44
N ALA A 870 12.37 -48.00 1.53
CA ALA A 870 12.56 -48.89 2.68
C ALA A 870 12.43 -50.38 2.28
N ALA A 871 11.52 -50.71 1.37
CA ALA A 871 11.37 -52.11 0.87
C ALA A 871 12.59 -52.57 0.07
N ILE A 872 13.30 -51.66 -0.60
CA ILE A 872 14.51 -51.97 -1.40
C ILE A 872 15.77 -51.93 -0.52
N SER A 873 15.98 -50.82 0.18
CA SER A 873 17.24 -50.53 0.89
C SER A 873 17.20 -50.88 2.38
N GLY A 874 16.02 -51.12 2.93
CA GLY A 874 15.86 -51.48 4.33
C GLY A 874 16.35 -52.90 4.66
N VAL A 875 16.68 -53.12 5.91
CA VAL A 875 17.08 -54.43 6.44
C VAL A 875 15.81 -55.19 6.86
N ASN A 876 15.57 -56.34 6.19
CA ASN A 876 14.54 -57.28 6.61
C ASN A 876 15.15 -58.33 7.57
N MET A 877 14.76 -58.30 8.83
CA MET A 877 15.29 -59.15 9.90
C MET A 877 15.13 -60.63 9.59
N ASP A 878 13.96 -61.06 9.05
CA ASP A 878 13.71 -62.46 8.73
C ASP A 878 14.58 -62.96 7.60
N GLU A 879 14.80 -62.12 6.57
CA GLU A 879 15.71 -62.42 5.47
C GLU A 879 17.16 -62.51 5.94
N GLU A 880 17.62 -61.56 6.75
CA GLU A 880 18.97 -61.57 7.31
C GLU A 880 19.22 -62.75 8.24
N LEU A 881 18.23 -63.13 9.09
CA LEU A 881 18.33 -64.34 9.91
C LEU A 881 18.39 -65.62 9.10
N SER A 882 17.63 -65.70 8.00
CA SER A 882 17.66 -66.79 7.06
C SER A 882 19.03 -66.88 6.37
N ASN A 883 19.56 -65.75 5.90
CA ASN A 883 20.88 -65.67 5.29
C ASN A 883 22.01 -65.98 6.29
N MET A 884 21.87 -65.61 7.56
CA MET A 884 22.81 -65.94 8.63
C MET A 884 22.92 -67.43 8.79
N ILE A 885 21.80 -68.16 8.84
CA ILE A 885 21.80 -69.64 8.91
C ILE A 885 22.49 -70.25 7.67
N ILE A 886 22.22 -69.73 6.49
CA ILE A 886 22.86 -70.29 5.26
C ILE A 886 24.38 -70.08 5.30
N PHE A 887 24.86 -68.87 5.65
CA PHE A 887 26.30 -68.62 5.71
C PHE A 887 26.96 -69.25 6.89
N GLU A 888 26.30 -69.51 8.05
CA GLU A 888 26.78 -70.30 9.16
C GLU A 888 27.01 -71.73 8.71
N GLN A 889 26.05 -72.33 7.98
CA GLN A 889 26.22 -73.71 7.47
C GLN A 889 27.34 -73.77 6.45
N ALA A 890 27.49 -72.79 5.53
CA ALA A 890 28.56 -72.69 4.58
C ALA A 890 29.94 -72.56 5.22
N TYR A 891 30.02 -71.74 6.33
CA TYR A 891 31.21 -71.60 7.17
C TYR A 891 31.59 -72.92 7.83
N LEU A 892 30.66 -73.66 8.45
CA LEU A 892 30.86 -74.92 9.10
C LEU A 892 31.26 -75.99 8.10
N ALA A 893 30.65 -76.01 6.89
CA ALA A 893 31.03 -76.95 5.81
C ALA A 893 32.48 -76.70 5.33
N SER A 894 32.84 -75.41 5.12
CA SER A 894 34.19 -75.03 4.72
C SER A 894 35.24 -75.37 5.78
N ALA A 895 34.96 -75.13 7.05
CA ALA A 895 35.80 -75.50 8.18
C ALA A 895 36.05 -77.06 8.27
N ARG A 896 34.96 -77.82 8.03
CA ARG A 896 35.03 -79.26 8.00
C ARG A 896 35.89 -79.76 6.84
N ILE A 897 35.78 -79.14 5.68
CA ILE A 897 36.66 -79.55 4.53
C ILE A 897 38.13 -79.27 4.87
N ILE A 898 38.42 -78.11 5.50
CA ILE A 898 39.79 -77.79 5.96
C ILE A 898 40.30 -78.85 6.91
N THR A 899 39.53 -79.22 7.94
CA THR A 899 39.90 -80.28 8.88
C THR A 899 40.18 -81.62 8.19
N VAL A 900 39.24 -82.08 7.34
CA VAL A 900 39.38 -83.29 6.57
C VAL A 900 40.62 -83.27 5.67
N THR A 901 40.86 -82.13 5.00
CA THR A 901 42.04 -81.99 4.13
C THR A 901 43.31 -81.95 4.94
N GLN A 902 43.37 -81.36 6.11
CA GLN A 902 44.49 -81.40 7.05
C GLN A 902 44.76 -82.84 7.51
N ASP A 903 43.75 -83.65 7.87
CA ASP A 903 43.87 -85.05 8.22
C ASP A 903 44.40 -85.85 7.08
N MET A 904 43.93 -85.60 5.83
CA MET A 904 44.47 -86.21 4.64
C MET A 904 45.93 -85.84 4.41
N PHE A 905 46.34 -84.58 4.59
CA PHE A 905 47.75 -84.18 4.52
C PHE A 905 48.63 -84.90 5.58
N LYS A 906 48.12 -84.96 6.83
CA LYS A 906 48.75 -85.68 7.89
C LYS A 906 48.93 -87.12 7.57
N THR A 907 47.87 -87.82 7.10
CA THR A 907 47.92 -89.20 6.67
C THR A 907 48.93 -89.39 5.56
N LEU A 908 48.98 -88.50 4.56
CA LEU A 908 49.93 -88.54 3.44
C LEU A 908 51.41 -88.42 3.94
N THR A 909 51.61 -87.44 4.92
CA THR A 909 52.93 -87.25 5.51
C THR A 909 53.36 -88.41 6.40
N ASP A 910 52.45 -89.02 7.10
CA ASP A 910 52.69 -90.18 7.93
C ASP A 910 52.95 -91.43 7.06
N MET A 911 52.40 -91.48 5.84
CA MET A 911 52.69 -92.56 4.86
C MET A 911 54.09 -92.48 4.18
N VAL A 912 54.69 -91.31 4.17
CA VAL A 912 55.98 -91.00 3.55
C VAL A 912 57.14 -91.07 4.56
N ARG A 913 56.83 -91.19 5.83
CA ARG A 913 57.75 -91.48 6.93
C ARG A 913 57.84 -92.94 7.10
#